data_fcdf05de5854a31ac09402224f309a67
#
_entry.id   fcdf05de5854a31ac09402224f309a67
#
_cell.length_a   1.000
_cell.length_b   1.000
_cell.length_c   1.000
_cell.angle_alpha   90.00
_cell.angle_beta   90.00
_cell.angle_gamma   90.00
#
_symmetry.space_group_name_H-M   'P 1'
#
loop_
_entity.id
_entity.type
_entity.pdbx_description
1 polymer ?
#
loop_
_entity_poly.entity_id
_entity_poly.type
_entity_poly.pdbx_seq_one_letter_code
_entity_poly.pdbx_strand_id
1 'polypeptide(L)'
;MLRIKLNELGKENDNGLIMAEVWRWDGIGWNEAISQQEEDFIRADDELFVTIPAEAGLYRVDYSKKPLEALIILPEVDASGLRAELLHPAPFKLKEGTLWGYINNDGRTVIEPRYDYAEDFQENGLAVVQRKNYSGLIDSSGREKVKPLYSFIAPFAEGRAVVSDAKGYTFIDEKGKEVTSARYDYLNSLHEGRALFSKQNTTGGNSYYGYLDAQGKEVLPAVYLDAGDFNDGTALVKVAEGEYALIDPQGTVLHTYKYPFVGYPGEGLLAFQATENGKYGYLHTDGSIAIQPQFTAALPFSEGRAVINTAENYGNAYGLIDKQGKAIIPATYYEVQQLGENRVALGTPLYADQPYRGSRYVIADALTGRILSTHPLLGVNNYQNGLASVYDAKDTYFIDKSGKKAAQPPVIAGSGSLSFSGNLIRADVDQRTAYYDRRGKQVWRQNGVIPLRPPYSVLEKKYKPNRDYLVYYPVVEGIAISEVSRAVNDKLRSLSLAEGAGTGGAGQDFSYTGDFAVSFFRKNLLVLELSGYRFPFGAAHGMPTMLYEHINLRNGKFYTLSDLFKPGSRYVQKLSDIVGKQIANDPQYSYVFPDTYKGITADQPFYVDGEALYLYFAPYEIAPYAAGFPTFRIPYAEIMGLISTEGEFWQSFH
;
A
#
# COMPACT_ATOMS: atom_id res chain seq x y z
N MET A 1 -35.75 -0.32 7.30
CA MET A 1 -36.37 -1.02 6.16
C MET A 1 -36.14 -0.17 4.92
N LEU A 2 -35.63 -0.77 3.86
CA LEU A 2 -35.43 -0.12 2.57
C LEU A 2 -36.63 -0.42 1.65
N ARG A 3 -36.93 0.51 0.78
CA ARG A 3 -38.00 0.35 -0.21
C ARG A 3 -37.40 0.27 -1.59
N ILE A 4 -37.77 -0.77 -2.35
CA ILE A 4 -37.35 -0.94 -3.74
C ILE A 4 -38.55 -0.66 -4.63
N LYS A 5 -38.37 0.22 -5.62
CA LYS A 5 -39.37 0.56 -6.59
C LYS A 5 -39.52 -0.53 -7.65
N LEU A 6 -40.76 -0.99 -7.91
CA LEU A 6 -41.04 -2.11 -8.82
C LEU A 6 -41.54 -1.65 -10.21
N ASN A 7 -41.44 -0.40 -10.58
CA ASN A 7 -42.07 0.19 -11.77
C ASN A 7 -41.63 -0.38 -13.13
N GLU A 8 -40.50 -1.10 -13.18
CA GLU A 8 -40.01 -1.67 -14.43
C GLU A 8 -40.21 -3.21 -14.50
N LEU A 9 -40.81 -3.78 -13.49
CA LEU A 9 -41.02 -5.22 -13.40
C LEU A 9 -42.42 -5.59 -13.85
N GLY A 10 -42.72 -5.31 -15.12
CA GLY A 10 -44.06 -5.46 -15.66
C GLY A 10 -44.54 -6.88 -15.89
N LYS A 11 -45.74 -7.11 -15.48
CA LYS A 11 -46.84 -8.01 -15.83
C LYS A 11 -47.14 -9.14 -14.84
N GLU A 12 -48.45 -9.15 -14.52
CA GLU A 12 -49.17 -10.16 -13.73
C GLU A 12 -48.86 -11.60 -14.19
N ASN A 13 -48.79 -12.52 -13.24
CA ASN A 13 -48.79 -13.96 -13.55
C ASN A 13 -50.26 -14.40 -13.87
N ASP A 14 -50.40 -15.61 -14.40
CA ASP A 14 -51.71 -16.18 -14.80
C ASP A 14 -52.79 -16.23 -13.70
N ASN A 15 -52.48 -15.87 -12.45
CA ASN A 15 -53.34 -15.87 -11.28
C ASN A 15 -53.56 -14.45 -10.68
N GLY A 16 -52.99 -13.42 -11.25
CA GLY A 16 -53.18 -12.04 -10.80
C GLY A 16 -52.51 -11.68 -9.46
N LEU A 17 -51.70 -12.55 -8.88
CA LEU A 17 -50.98 -12.32 -7.62
C LEU A 17 -49.54 -11.95 -7.88
N ILE A 18 -49.12 -10.81 -7.35
CA ILE A 18 -47.77 -10.32 -7.38
C ILE A 18 -47.07 -10.83 -6.10
N MET A 19 -46.01 -11.61 -6.25
CA MET A 19 -45.17 -12.06 -5.14
C MET A 19 -43.74 -11.62 -5.35
N ALA A 20 -43.06 -11.17 -4.28
CA ALA A 20 -41.66 -10.86 -4.27
C ALA A 20 -40.97 -11.65 -3.18
N GLU A 21 -39.95 -12.39 -3.53
CA GLU A 21 -39.09 -13.09 -2.60
C GLU A 21 -37.76 -12.36 -2.49
N VAL A 22 -37.36 -12.03 -1.28
CA VAL A 22 -36.09 -11.36 -0.98
C VAL A 22 -35.13 -12.41 -0.41
N TRP A 23 -34.02 -12.60 -1.08
CA TRP A 23 -32.99 -13.54 -0.69
C TRP A 23 -31.77 -12.76 -0.18
N ARG A 24 -31.17 -13.23 0.90
CA ARG A 24 -29.93 -12.69 1.46
C ARG A 24 -28.78 -13.66 1.26
N TRP A 25 -27.63 -13.16 0.81
CA TRP A 25 -26.39 -13.93 0.74
C TRP A 25 -25.73 -13.97 2.12
N ASP A 26 -25.43 -15.16 2.64
CA ASP A 26 -24.79 -15.37 3.95
C ASP A 26 -23.27 -15.66 3.86
N GLY A 27 -22.69 -15.57 2.67
CA GLY A 27 -21.29 -15.93 2.39
C GLY A 27 -21.11 -17.33 1.81
N ILE A 28 -22.17 -18.17 1.81
CA ILE A 28 -22.14 -19.56 1.32
C ILE A 28 -23.26 -19.79 0.30
N GLY A 29 -24.42 -19.19 0.51
CA GLY A 29 -25.59 -19.38 -0.34
C GLY A 29 -26.66 -18.32 -0.14
N TRP A 30 -27.68 -18.37 -1.01
CA TRP A 30 -28.85 -17.51 -0.93
C TRP A 30 -29.86 -18.12 0.05
N ASN A 31 -30.19 -17.36 1.09
CA ASN A 31 -31.22 -17.72 2.05
C ASN A 31 -32.41 -16.79 1.91
N GLU A 32 -33.62 -17.33 1.94
CA GLU A 32 -34.84 -16.54 1.91
C GLU A 32 -34.88 -15.62 3.15
N ALA A 33 -34.90 -14.31 2.92
CA ALA A 33 -34.98 -13.33 3.98
C ALA A 33 -36.43 -12.92 4.28
N ILE A 34 -37.23 -12.74 3.22
CA ILE A 34 -38.64 -12.35 3.32
C ILE A 34 -39.37 -12.86 2.07
N SER A 35 -40.56 -13.44 2.26
CA SER A 35 -41.56 -13.65 1.20
C SER A 35 -42.73 -12.67 1.46
N GLN A 36 -43.07 -11.85 0.46
CA GLN A 36 -44.11 -10.86 0.55
C GLN A 36 -45.17 -11.08 -0.55
N GLN A 37 -46.45 -10.96 -0.21
CA GLN A 37 -47.54 -10.94 -1.14
C GLN A 37 -47.94 -9.50 -1.48
N GLU A 38 -48.74 -9.29 -2.53
CA GLU A 38 -49.12 -7.97 -3.00
C GLU A 38 -49.75 -7.09 -1.90
N GLU A 39 -50.43 -7.68 -0.94
CA GLU A 39 -51.03 -7.00 0.22
C GLU A 39 -50.01 -6.33 1.14
N ASP A 40 -48.79 -6.83 1.14
CA ASP A 40 -47.67 -6.31 1.95
C ASP A 40 -46.89 -5.22 1.25
N PHE A 41 -47.21 -4.94 -0.03
CA PHE A 41 -46.53 -3.91 -0.80
C PHE A 41 -47.01 -2.52 -0.46
N ILE A 42 -46.08 -1.57 -0.33
CA ILE A 42 -46.44 -0.18 -0.07
C ILE A 42 -46.70 0.51 -1.40
N ARG A 43 -47.91 1.04 -1.57
CA ARG A 43 -48.27 1.92 -2.67
C ARG A 43 -48.11 3.40 -2.24
N ALA A 44 -47.28 4.13 -2.97
CA ALA A 44 -47.10 5.57 -2.79
C ALA A 44 -46.98 6.24 -4.17
N ASP A 45 -47.79 7.24 -4.44
CA ASP A 45 -47.79 8.03 -5.71
C ASP A 45 -47.90 7.14 -6.97
N ASP A 46 -48.78 6.15 -6.98
CA ASP A 46 -48.98 5.14 -8.04
C ASP A 46 -47.75 4.20 -8.28
N GLU A 47 -46.83 4.14 -7.36
CA GLU A 47 -45.64 3.28 -7.42
C GLU A 47 -45.74 2.15 -6.38
N LEU A 48 -45.26 0.98 -6.75
CA LEU A 48 -45.24 -0.20 -5.91
C LEU A 48 -43.81 -0.42 -5.30
N PHE A 49 -43.76 -0.64 -3.99
CA PHE A 49 -42.49 -0.84 -3.28
C PHE A 49 -42.49 -2.13 -2.47
N VAL A 50 -41.43 -2.91 -2.58
CA VAL A 50 -41.10 -4.03 -1.67
C VAL A 50 -40.29 -3.53 -0.49
N THR A 51 -40.64 -3.98 0.70
CA THR A 51 -39.89 -3.65 1.93
C THR A 51 -38.88 -4.74 2.22
N ILE A 52 -37.61 -4.35 2.42
CA ILE A 52 -36.53 -5.29 2.77
C ILE A 52 -35.93 -4.91 4.14
N PRO A 53 -35.31 -5.88 4.86
CA PRO A 53 -34.61 -5.58 6.11
C PRO A 53 -33.55 -4.50 5.92
N ALA A 54 -33.35 -3.66 6.93
CA ALA A 54 -32.35 -2.59 6.91
C ALA A 54 -30.96 -3.08 7.38
N GLU A 55 -30.68 -4.35 7.33
CA GLU A 55 -29.36 -4.90 7.64
C GLU A 55 -28.46 -4.83 6.42
N ALA A 56 -27.17 -4.49 6.63
CA ALA A 56 -26.18 -4.52 5.56
C ALA A 56 -26.06 -5.93 4.97
N GLY A 57 -25.99 -6.05 3.66
CA GLY A 57 -25.83 -7.33 3.01
C GLY A 57 -26.08 -7.31 1.52
N LEU A 58 -25.82 -8.44 0.90
CA LEU A 58 -26.12 -8.69 -0.50
C LEU A 58 -27.52 -9.30 -0.57
N TYR A 59 -28.42 -8.70 -1.35
CA TYR A 59 -29.79 -9.17 -1.48
C TYR A 59 -30.14 -9.36 -2.96
N ARG A 60 -30.94 -10.41 -3.22
CA ARG A 60 -31.57 -10.67 -4.51
C ARG A 60 -33.07 -10.58 -4.33
N VAL A 61 -33.77 -9.95 -5.25
CA VAL A 61 -35.23 -9.92 -5.27
C VAL A 61 -35.71 -10.72 -6.48
N ASP A 62 -36.38 -11.82 -6.23
CA ASP A 62 -37.04 -12.62 -7.26
C ASP A 62 -38.51 -12.22 -7.37
N TYR A 63 -38.91 -11.87 -8.58
CA TYR A 63 -40.24 -11.38 -8.87
C TYR A 63 -40.90 -12.22 -9.95
N SER A 64 -42.13 -12.72 -9.68
CA SER A 64 -42.98 -13.44 -10.64
C SER A 64 -42.26 -14.52 -11.49
N LYS A 65 -41.56 -15.51 -10.86
CA LYS A 65 -40.93 -16.66 -11.51
C LYS A 65 -39.90 -16.37 -12.61
N LYS A 66 -39.45 -15.15 -12.78
CA LYS A 66 -38.26 -14.84 -13.57
C LYS A 66 -37.22 -14.30 -12.62
N PRO A 67 -36.05 -14.96 -12.43
CA PRO A 67 -34.98 -14.39 -11.64
C PRO A 67 -34.53 -13.10 -12.32
N LEU A 68 -34.75 -11.97 -11.69
CA LEU A 68 -34.03 -10.76 -12.01
C LEU A 68 -32.71 -10.85 -11.23
N GLU A 69 -31.63 -11.06 -11.91
CA GLU A 69 -30.28 -10.92 -11.35
C GLU A 69 -29.98 -9.42 -11.14
N ALA A 70 -30.72 -8.80 -10.24
CA ALA A 70 -30.37 -7.50 -9.73
C ALA A 70 -29.59 -7.71 -8.44
N LEU A 71 -28.27 -7.73 -8.52
CA LEU A 71 -27.39 -7.68 -7.37
C LEU A 71 -27.53 -6.29 -6.73
N ILE A 72 -28.33 -6.19 -5.66
CA ILE A 72 -28.49 -4.93 -4.93
C ILE A 72 -27.48 -4.95 -3.78
N ILE A 73 -26.37 -4.27 -3.96
CA ILE A 73 -25.46 -3.96 -2.86
C ILE A 73 -26.12 -2.81 -2.09
N LEU A 74 -26.66 -3.10 -0.93
CA LEU A 74 -27.19 -2.08 -0.03
C LEU A 74 -26.04 -1.59 0.87
N PRO A 75 -25.67 -0.30 0.79
CA PRO A 75 -24.79 0.28 1.78
C PRO A 75 -25.46 0.22 3.16
N GLU A 76 -24.65 0.10 4.23
CA GLU A 76 -25.12 0.23 5.61
C GLU A 76 -25.96 1.51 5.76
N VAL A 77 -27.20 1.36 6.21
CA VAL A 77 -28.05 2.49 6.61
C VAL A 77 -27.90 2.62 8.12
N ASP A 78 -27.40 3.73 8.59
CA ASP A 78 -27.38 4.01 10.02
C ASP A 78 -28.82 4.09 10.59
N ALA A 79 -28.95 4.06 11.91
CA ALA A 79 -30.24 4.11 12.61
C ALA A 79 -31.04 5.41 12.33
N SER A 80 -30.48 6.39 11.60
CA SER A 80 -31.11 7.66 11.20
C SER A 80 -31.69 7.63 9.79
N GLY A 81 -31.51 6.50 9.03
CA GLY A 81 -31.99 6.36 7.66
C GLY A 81 -31.14 7.11 6.60
N LEU A 82 -30.01 7.69 7.01
CA LEU A 82 -29.04 8.29 6.11
C LEU A 82 -28.12 7.20 5.55
N ARG A 83 -27.81 7.24 4.26
CA ARG A 83 -26.74 6.41 3.68
C ARG A 83 -25.46 6.66 4.49
N ALA A 84 -24.81 5.58 4.94
CA ALA A 84 -23.49 5.73 5.53
C ALA A 84 -22.63 6.51 4.54
N GLU A 85 -22.12 7.64 4.99
CA GLU A 85 -21.29 8.51 4.15
C GLU A 85 -19.99 7.81 3.85
N LEU A 86 -19.66 7.63 2.56
CA LEU A 86 -18.39 7.04 2.16
C LEU A 86 -17.25 7.94 2.64
N LEU A 87 -16.33 7.36 3.39
CA LEU A 87 -15.18 8.05 3.93
C LEU A 87 -13.91 7.62 3.20
N HIS A 88 -13.04 8.60 2.96
CA HIS A 88 -11.80 8.45 2.22
C HIS A 88 -10.61 8.81 3.11
N PRO A 89 -9.55 7.95 3.19
CA PRO A 89 -8.38 8.22 4.01
C PRO A 89 -7.58 9.40 3.44
N ALA A 90 -7.25 10.36 4.27
CA ALA A 90 -6.62 11.60 3.85
C ALA A 90 -5.43 11.96 4.75
N PRO A 91 -4.22 12.18 4.18
CA PRO A 91 -3.04 12.61 4.94
C PRO A 91 -3.01 14.13 5.12
N PHE A 92 -2.78 14.58 6.35
CA PHE A 92 -2.67 16.00 6.70
C PHE A 92 -1.26 16.29 7.21
N LYS A 93 -0.57 17.27 6.65
CA LYS A 93 0.67 17.79 7.21
C LYS A 93 0.36 18.73 8.37
N LEU A 94 0.80 18.37 9.56
CA LEU A 94 0.56 19.10 10.81
C LEU A 94 1.92 19.44 11.46
N LYS A 95 1.87 20.25 12.53
CA LYS A 95 3.06 20.58 13.32
C LYS A 95 3.60 19.37 14.14
N GLU A 96 2.84 18.30 14.22
CA GLU A 96 3.21 17.02 14.83
C GLU A 96 3.63 15.96 13.79
N GLY A 97 3.87 16.36 12.53
CA GLY A 97 4.14 15.47 11.41
C GLY A 97 2.93 15.26 10.50
N THR A 98 3.00 14.26 9.63
CA THR A 98 1.87 13.88 8.78
C THR A 98 1.01 12.85 9.50
N LEU A 99 -0.25 13.20 9.74
CA LEU A 99 -1.24 12.31 10.32
C LEU A 99 -2.39 12.08 9.36
N TRP A 100 -2.98 10.90 9.44
CA TRP A 100 -4.11 10.49 8.63
C TRP A 100 -5.42 10.62 9.39
N GLY A 101 -6.44 11.12 8.70
CA GLY A 101 -7.83 11.14 9.09
C GLY A 101 -8.70 10.69 7.92
N TYR A 102 -9.98 11.01 7.98
CA TYR A 102 -10.90 10.68 6.89
C TYR A 102 -11.75 11.87 6.50
N ILE A 103 -11.98 12.02 5.21
CA ILE A 103 -12.86 13.01 4.60
C ILE A 103 -14.07 12.33 3.97
N ASN A 104 -15.15 13.08 3.82
CA ASN A 104 -16.32 12.66 3.08
C ASN A 104 -16.24 13.02 1.58
N ASN A 105 -17.28 12.70 0.82
CA ASN A 105 -17.39 13.01 -0.61
C ASN A 105 -17.33 14.52 -0.94
N ASP A 106 -17.58 15.40 0.02
CA ASP A 106 -17.46 16.85 -0.13
C ASP A 106 -16.08 17.39 0.25
N GLY A 107 -15.16 16.51 0.69
CA GLY A 107 -13.82 16.88 1.15
C GLY A 107 -13.77 17.43 2.58
N ARG A 108 -14.86 17.31 3.34
CA ARG A 108 -14.90 17.72 4.75
C ARG A 108 -14.28 16.63 5.62
N THR A 109 -13.47 17.03 6.59
CA THR A 109 -12.92 16.11 7.60
C THR A 109 -14.06 15.58 8.46
N VAL A 110 -14.17 14.25 8.56
CA VAL A 110 -15.15 13.54 9.39
C VAL A 110 -14.47 12.85 10.56
N ILE A 111 -13.31 12.22 10.31
CA ILE A 111 -12.45 11.67 11.36
C ILE A 111 -11.19 12.50 11.38
N GLU A 112 -10.97 13.21 12.48
CA GLU A 112 -9.81 14.09 12.66
C GLU A 112 -8.49 13.32 12.51
N PRO A 113 -7.45 13.94 11.90
CA PRO A 113 -6.15 13.29 11.69
C PRO A 113 -5.49 12.97 13.03
N ARG A 114 -5.23 11.68 13.25
CA ARG A 114 -4.64 11.14 14.49
C ARG A 114 -3.92 9.81 14.31
N TYR A 115 -3.91 9.27 13.11
CA TYR A 115 -3.28 8.01 12.77
C TYR A 115 -1.99 8.24 11.99
N ASP A 116 -1.00 7.40 12.17
CA ASP A 116 0.23 7.45 11.39
C ASP A 116 -0.02 7.01 9.95
N TYR A 117 -1.01 6.11 9.75
CA TYR A 117 -1.49 5.64 8.46
C TYR A 117 -2.95 5.19 8.55
N ALA A 118 -3.70 5.29 7.44
CA ALA A 118 -5.08 4.85 7.34
C ALA A 118 -5.39 4.30 5.94
N GLU A 119 -6.14 3.21 5.91
CA GLU A 119 -6.60 2.55 4.68
C GLU A 119 -8.06 2.88 4.36
N ASP A 120 -8.50 2.56 3.13
CA ASP A 120 -9.89 2.68 2.74
C ASP A 120 -10.79 1.78 3.61
N PHE A 121 -12.03 2.20 3.84
CA PHE A 121 -13.04 1.35 4.46
C PHE A 121 -13.34 0.17 3.54
N GLN A 122 -13.32 -1.03 4.10
CA GLN A 122 -13.68 -2.26 3.42
C GLN A 122 -15.21 -2.44 3.38
N GLU A 123 -15.68 -3.43 2.62
CA GLU A 123 -17.13 -3.70 2.45
C GLU A 123 -17.85 -3.98 3.78
N ASN A 124 -17.14 -4.53 4.77
CA ASN A 124 -17.67 -4.76 6.13
C ASN A 124 -17.73 -3.50 7.01
N GLY A 125 -17.43 -2.32 6.45
CA GLY A 125 -17.46 -1.03 7.16
C GLY A 125 -16.31 -0.81 8.13
N LEU A 126 -15.24 -1.61 8.07
CA LEU A 126 -14.04 -1.48 8.90
C LEU A 126 -12.87 -0.94 8.07
N ALA A 127 -12.04 -0.12 8.70
CA ALA A 127 -10.79 0.36 8.10
C ALA A 127 -9.60 0.04 9.02
N VAL A 128 -8.49 -0.34 8.40
CA VAL A 128 -7.22 -0.51 9.10
C VAL A 128 -6.60 0.87 9.33
N VAL A 129 -6.17 1.11 10.56
CA VAL A 129 -5.44 2.33 10.94
C VAL A 129 -4.20 1.94 11.73
N GLN A 130 -3.16 2.76 11.62
CA GLN A 130 -1.92 2.55 12.36
C GLN A 130 -1.66 3.66 13.35
N ARG A 131 -1.12 3.31 14.51
CA ARG A 131 -0.62 4.23 15.53
C ARG A 131 0.60 3.63 16.21
N LYS A 132 1.71 4.38 16.27
CA LYS A 132 2.98 3.94 16.89
C LYS A 132 3.44 2.58 16.34
N ASN A 133 3.38 2.41 15.01
CA ASN A 133 3.74 1.19 14.29
C ASN A 133 2.83 -0.03 14.57
N TYR A 134 1.70 0.15 15.25
CA TYR A 134 0.72 -0.91 15.46
C TYR A 134 -0.56 -0.64 14.68
N SER A 135 -1.12 -1.69 14.11
CA SER A 135 -2.38 -1.68 13.36
C SER A 135 -3.57 -2.00 14.27
N GLY A 136 -4.67 -1.32 14.01
CA GLY A 136 -5.97 -1.53 14.63
C GLY A 136 -7.08 -1.38 13.62
N LEU A 137 -8.33 -1.55 14.06
CA LEU A 137 -9.52 -1.41 13.23
C LEU A 137 -10.44 -0.34 13.81
N ILE A 138 -11.01 0.47 12.93
CA ILE A 138 -12.06 1.46 13.26
C ILE A 138 -13.30 1.24 12.44
N ASP A 139 -14.45 1.66 12.96
CA ASP A 139 -15.69 1.81 12.20
C ASP A 139 -15.80 3.21 11.56
N SER A 140 -16.82 3.43 10.72
CA SER A 140 -17.07 4.69 10.00
C SER A 140 -17.33 5.88 10.93
N SER A 141 -17.64 5.67 12.21
CA SER A 141 -17.71 6.73 13.21
C SER A 141 -16.36 7.08 13.84
N GLY A 142 -15.29 6.39 13.46
CA GLY A 142 -13.94 6.54 14.01
C GLY A 142 -13.75 5.86 15.37
N ARG A 143 -14.67 4.98 15.78
CA ARG A 143 -14.53 4.20 17.03
C ARG A 143 -13.62 3.00 16.78
N GLU A 144 -12.68 2.79 17.69
CA GLU A 144 -11.81 1.62 17.66
C GLU A 144 -12.62 0.33 17.95
N LYS A 145 -12.67 -0.56 16.98
CA LYS A 145 -13.15 -1.94 17.14
C LYS A 145 -12.04 -2.86 17.63
N VAL A 146 -10.84 -2.63 17.11
CA VAL A 146 -9.61 -3.27 17.57
C VAL A 146 -8.60 -2.16 17.84
N LYS A 147 -8.08 -2.12 19.06
CA LYS A 147 -7.01 -1.18 19.38
C LYS A 147 -5.77 -1.45 18.55
N PRO A 148 -4.94 -0.43 18.26
CA PRO A 148 -3.64 -0.65 17.59
C PRO A 148 -2.71 -1.49 18.48
N LEU A 149 -2.70 -2.81 18.25
CA LEU A 149 -1.94 -3.80 19.04
C LEU A 149 -1.19 -4.80 18.15
N TYR A 150 -1.61 -4.94 16.89
CA TYR A 150 -1.01 -5.86 15.94
C TYR A 150 0.07 -5.16 15.12
N SER A 151 1.14 -5.86 14.78
CA SER A 151 2.14 -5.35 13.83
C SER A 151 1.58 -5.24 12.41
N PHE A 152 0.56 -6.05 12.10
CA PHE A 152 -0.09 -6.09 10.79
C PHE A 152 -1.53 -6.58 10.90
N ILE A 153 -2.42 -6.04 10.09
CA ILE A 153 -3.79 -6.53 9.85
C ILE A 153 -4.00 -6.55 8.33
N ALA A 154 -4.26 -7.73 7.76
CA ALA A 154 -4.65 -7.87 6.36
C ALA A 154 -6.09 -7.42 6.12
N PRO A 155 -6.46 -7.08 4.88
CA PRO A 155 -7.87 -6.94 4.51
C PRO A 155 -8.67 -8.20 4.86
N PHE A 156 -9.96 -8.00 5.18
CA PHE A 156 -10.87 -9.12 5.43
C PHE A 156 -11.11 -9.91 4.15
N ALA A 157 -11.02 -11.22 4.25
CA ALA A 157 -11.39 -12.17 3.22
C ALA A 157 -12.31 -13.22 3.87
N GLU A 158 -13.48 -13.44 3.28
CA GLU A 158 -14.48 -14.42 3.79
C GLU A 158 -14.79 -14.25 5.29
N GLY A 159 -14.89 -12.97 5.76
CA GLY A 159 -15.21 -12.61 7.14
C GLY A 159 -14.07 -12.82 8.15
N ARG A 160 -12.83 -12.99 7.68
CA ARG A 160 -11.63 -13.13 8.51
C ARG A 160 -10.53 -12.17 8.04
N ALA A 161 -9.77 -11.64 8.99
CA ALA A 161 -8.54 -10.93 8.71
C ALA A 161 -7.36 -11.64 9.37
N VAL A 162 -6.28 -11.76 8.63
CA VAL A 162 -5.00 -12.20 9.18
C VAL A 162 -4.40 -11.05 9.98
N VAL A 163 -3.96 -11.34 11.18
CA VAL A 163 -3.22 -10.40 12.02
C VAL A 163 -1.92 -11.02 12.50
N SER A 164 -0.91 -10.19 12.76
CA SER A 164 0.34 -10.64 13.36
C SER A 164 0.70 -9.83 14.59
N ASP A 165 1.31 -10.51 15.56
CA ASP A 165 1.92 -9.92 16.76
C ASP A 165 3.29 -10.55 17.00
N ALA A 166 3.93 -10.25 18.14
CA ALA A 166 5.24 -10.84 18.50
C ALA A 166 5.22 -12.38 18.67
N LYS A 167 4.03 -13.00 18.70
CA LYS A 167 3.86 -14.47 18.85
C LYS A 167 3.64 -15.16 17.51
N GLY A 168 3.42 -14.41 16.41
CA GLY A 168 3.14 -14.94 15.08
C GLY A 168 1.77 -14.52 14.55
N TYR A 169 1.25 -15.28 13.60
CA TYR A 169 0.03 -14.97 12.85
C TYR A 169 -1.19 -15.71 13.39
N THR A 170 -2.35 -15.06 13.30
CA THR A 170 -3.66 -15.62 13.67
C THR A 170 -4.77 -14.97 12.83
N PHE A 171 -6.00 -15.52 12.92
CA PHE A 171 -7.20 -14.85 12.41
C PHE A 171 -7.93 -14.08 13.50
N ILE A 172 -8.52 -12.97 13.09
CA ILE A 172 -9.58 -12.28 13.83
C ILE A 172 -10.87 -12.27 13.00
N ASP A 173 -12.01 -12.22 13.70
CA ASP A 173 -13.30 -11.92 13.10
C ASP A 173 -13.54 -10.40 13.01
N GLU A 174 -14.66 -9.98 12.40
CA GLU A 174 -15.03 -8.57 12.24
C GLU A 174 -15.31 -7.84 13.58
N LYS A 175 -15.44 -8.57 14.67
CA LYS A 175 -15.54 -8.02 16.03
C LYS A 175 -14.17 -7.88 16.70
N GLY A 176 -13.09 -8.29 16.01
CA GLY A 176 -11.74 -8.28 16.53
C GLY A 176 -11.41 -9.44 17.47
N LYS A 177 -12.29 -10.46 17.52
CA LYS A 177 -12.04 -11.65 18.34
C LYS A 177 -11.12 -12.61 17.60
N GLU A 178 -10.08 -13.09 18.28
CA GLU A 178 -9.22 -14.15 17.75
C GLU A 178 -10.00 -15.45 17.51
N VAL A 179 -9.80 -16.05 16.35
CA VAL A 179 -10.51 -17.24 15.89
C VAL A 179 -9.67 -18.50 16.06
N THR A 180 -8.36 -18.42 15.76
CA THR A 180 -7.47 -19.58 15.90
C THR A 180 -7.03 -19.73 17.37
N SER A 181 -6.84 -20.96 17.82
CA SER A 181 -6.30 -21.26 19.15
C SER A 181 -4.76 -21.26 19.20
N ALA A 182 -4.10 -21.24 18.03
CA ALA A 182 -2.66 -21.27 17.88
C ALA A 182 -2.14 -20.05 17.13
N ARG A 183 -0.84 -19.79 17.24
CA ARG A 183 -0.08 -18.88 16.38
C ARG A 183 0.69 -19.69 15.35
N TYR A 184 0.83 -19.12 14.17
CA TYR A 184 1.50 -19.69 13.02
C TYR A 184 2.71 -18.84 12.65
N ASP A 185 3.73 -19.45 12.04
CA ASP A 185 4.89 -18.72 11.54
C ASP A 185 4.54 -17.90 10.29
N TYR A 186 3.56 -18.38 9.53
CA TYR A 186 2.94 -17.72 8.40
C TYR A 186 1.47 -18.14 8.30
N LEU A 187 0.62 -17.21 7.90
CA LEU A 187 -0.80 -17.44 7.62
C LEU A 187 -1.25 -16.50 6.52
N ASN A 188 -1.87 -17.04 5.47
CA ASN A 188 -2.45 -16.26 4.39
C ASN A 188 -3.94 -16.00 4.63
N SER A 189 -4.52 -15.07 3.87
CA SER A 189 -5.97 -14.83 3.86
C SER A 189 -6.71 -16.08 3.36
N LEU A 190 -8.01 -16.16 3.65
CA LEU A 190 -8.88 -17.23 3.13
C LEU A 190 -9.06 -17.09 1.62
N HIS A 191 -8.97 -18.23 0.94
CA HIS A 191 -9.26 -18.41 -0.47
C HIS A 191 -10.08 -19.70 -0.62
N GLU A 192 -11.33 -19.58 -1.09
CA GLU A 192 -12.25 -20.70 -1.26
C GLU A 192 -12.42 -21.56 0.02
N GLY A 193 -12.55 -20.87 1.17
CA GLY A 193 -12.73 -21.50 2.47
C GLY A 193 -11.48 -22.13 3.07
N ARG A 194 -10.31 -21.91 2.49
CA ARG A 194 -9.03 -22.43 2.96
C ARG A 194 -8.00 -21.29 3.11
N ALA A 195 -7.16 -21.39 4.12
CA ALA A 195 -6.04 -20.49 4.32
C ALA A 195 -4.74 -21.26 4.48
N LEU A 196 -3.78 -20.94 3.65
CA LEU A 196 -2.44 -21.50 3.73
C LEU A 196 -1.76 -21.03 5.01
N PHE A 197 -1.19 -21.96 5.78
CA PHE A 197 -0.34 -21.64 6.92
C PHE A 197 0.97 -22.41 6.87
N SER A 198 1.98 -21.91 7.58
CA SER A 198 3.21 -22.67 7.82
C SER A 198 3.52 -22.81 9.30
N LYS A 199 4.23 -23.90 9.62
CA LYS A 199 4.86 -24.18 10.91
C LYS A 199 6.29 -24.60 10.70
N GLN A 200 7.19 -24.03 11.50
CA GLN A 200 8.59 -24.46 11.52
C GLN A 200 8.72 -25.79 12.24
N ASN A 201 9.49 -26.70 11.67
CA ASN A 201 9.81 -27.96 12.33
C ASN A 201 10.85 -27.70 13.44
N THR A 202 10.52 -28.10 14.66
CA THR A 202 11.38 -27.94 15.86
C THR A 202 12.71 -28.67 15.79
N THR A 203 12.87 -29.63 14.84
CA THR A 203 14.06 -30.47 14.74
C THR A 203 14.95 -30.22 13.53
N GLY A 204 14.53 -29.40 12.54
CA GLY A 204 15.29 -29.28 11.29
C GLY A 204 15.32 -27.91 10.63
N GLY A 205 14.66 -26.89 11.20
CA GLY A 205 14.68 -25.53 10.65
C GLY A 205 13.86 -25.30 9.37
N ASN A 206 13.24 -26.33 8.77
CA ASN A 206 12.39 -26.22 7.60
C ASN A 206 10.95 -25.88 8.02
N SER A 207 10.31 -24.99 7.26
CA SER A 207 8.87 -24.72 7.38
C SER A 207 8.09 -25.71 6.53
N TYR A 208 6.98 -26.18 7.06
CA TYR A 208 6.00 -27.01 6.34
C TYR A 208 4.67 -26.30 6.26
N TYR A 209 3.95 -26.52 5.16
CA TYR A 209 2.70 -25.86 4.84
C TYR A 209 1.51 -26.80 5.01
N GLY A 210 0.38 -26.23 5.40
CA GLY A 210 -0.91 -26.87 5.54
C GLY A 210 -2.05 -25.88 5.37
N TYR A 211 -3.30 -26.28 5.64
CA TYR A 211 -4.43 -25.39 5.43
C TYR A 211 -5.38 -25.38 6.63
N LEU A 212 -5.85 -24.18 6.97
CA LEU A 212 -6.93 -23.92 7.92
C LEU A 212 -8.25 -23.74 7.19
N ASP A 213 -9.36 -24.02 7.89
CA ASP A 213 -10.68 -23.55 7.50
C ASP A 213 -11.01 -22.16 8.07
N ALA A 214 -12.15 -21.60 7.70
CA ALA A 214 -12.64 -20.30 8.17
C ALA A 214 -12.91 -20.24 9.69
N GLN A 215 -12.96 -21.38 10.38
CA GLN A 215 -13.07 -21.53 11.83
C GLN A 215 -11.71 -21.59 12.51
N GLY A 216 -10.61 -21.49 11.73
CA GLY A 216 -9.25 -21.55 12.24
C GLY A 216 -8.78 -22.95 12.63
N LYS A 217 -9.49 -23.99 12.17
CA LYS A 217 -9.12 -25.38 12.38
C LYS A 217 -8.18 -25.86 11.29
N GLU A 218 -7.12 -26.58 11.67
CA GLU A 218 -6.25 -27.25 10.71
C GLU A 218 -7.00 -28.41 10.06
N VAL A 219 -7.34 -28.25 8.78
CA VAL A 219 -8.04 -29.27 7.98
C VAL A 219 -7.10 -30.10 7.14
N LEU A 220 -5.97 -29.51 6.71
CA LEU A 220 -4.86 -30.24 6.11
C LEU A 220 -3.59 -29.92 6.93
N PRO A 221 -2.91 -30.97 7.45
CA PRO A 221 -1.76 -30.77 8.33
C PRO A 221 -0.57 -30.17 7.58
N ALA A 222 0.34 -29.52 8.32
CA ALA A 222 1.57 -28.95 7.78
C ALA A 222 2.58 -30.05 7.44
N VAL A 223 2.49 -30.59 6.23
CA VAL A 223 3.33 -31.68 5.71
C VAL A 223 3.96 -31.36 4.35
N TYR A 224 3.50 -30.32 3.67
CA TYR A 224 3.96 -29.94 2.34
C TYR A 224 5.21 -29.07 2.43
N LEU A 225 6.19 -29.29 1.53
CA LEU A 225 7.41 -28.48 1.43
C LEU A 225 7.14 -27.09 0.86
N ASP A 226 6.12 -26.95 0.01
CA ASP A 226 5.59 -25.71 -0.55
C ASP A 226 4.13 -25.92 -0.92
N ALA A 227 3.34 -24.85 -0.94
CA ALA A 227 1.92 -24.93 -1.26
C ALA A 227 1.38 -23.58 -1.74
N GLY A 228 0.42 -23.61 -2.67
CA GLY A 228 -0.31 -22.43 -3.14
C GLY A 228 -1.69 -22.33 -2.50
N ASP A 229 -2.32 -21.16 -2.65
CA ASP A 229 -3.72 -20.97 -2.27
C ASP A 229 -4.64 -21.81 -3.16
N PHE A 230 -5.82 -22.14 -2.65
CA PHE A 230 -6.88 -22.74 -3.45
C PHE A 230 -7.41 -21.74 -4.47
N ASN A 231 -7.53 -22.18 -5.69
CA ASN A 231 -8.10 -21.43 -6.80
C ASN A 231 -8.79 -22.39 -7.77
N ASP A 232 -10.01 -22.09 -8.21
CA ASP A 232 -10.84 -22.98 -9.04
C ASP A 232 -10.96 -24.40 -8.44
N GLY A 233 -11.12 -24.49 -7.11
CA GLY A 233 -11.31 -25.73 -6.37
C GLY A 233 -10.06 -26.60 -6.23
N THR A 234 -8.88 -26.11 -6.57
CA THR A 234 -7.62 -26.88 -6.50
C THR A 234 -6.47 -26.07 -5.93
N ALA A 235 -5.50 -26.76 -5.32
CA ALA A 235 -4.21 -26.17 -4.92
C ALA A 235 -3.06 -27.08 -5.36
N LEU A 236 -1.96 -26.47 -5.81
CA LEU A 236 -0.71 -27.18 -6.06
C LEU A 236 0.13 -27.21 -4.79
N VAL A 237 0.59 -28.39 -4.39
CA VAL A 237 1.46 -28.57 -3.24
C VAL A 237 2.74 -29.33 -3.64
N LYS A 238 3.86 -29.02 -3.03
CA LYS A 238 5.12 -29.76 -3.18
C LYS A 238 5.24 -30.79 -2.07
N VAL A 239 5.19 -32.08 -2.42
CA VAL A 239 5.22 -33.18 -1.46
C VAL A 239 6.63 -33.68 -1.19
N ALA A 240 7.51 -33.61 -2.19
CA ALA A 240 8.93 -33.93 -2.10
C ALA A 240 9.71 -33.11 -3.14
N GLU A 241 11.05 -33.14 -3.09
CA GLU A 241 11.86 -32.53 -4.13
C GLU A 241 11.57 -33.19 -5.49
N GLY A 242 11.18 -32.33 -6.47
CA GLY A 242 10.78 -32.79 -7.80
C GLY A 242 9.44 -33.54 -7.85
N GLU A 243 8.65 -33.49 -6.79
CA GLU A 243 7.31 -34.13 -6.74
C GLU A 243 6.26 -33.15 -6.21
N TYR A 244 5.23 -32.91 -7.03
CA TYR A 244 4.12 -32.01 -6.76
C TYR A 244 2.80 -32.75 -6.87
N ALA A 245 1.81 -32.32 -6.11
CA ALA A 245 0.46 -32.84 -6.18
C ALA A 245 -0.55 -31.70 -6.37
N LEU A 246 -1.50 -31.89 -7.27
CA LEU A 246 -2.72 -31.08 -7.34
C LEU A 246 -3.73 -31.72 -6.40
N ILE A 247 -4.23 -30.96 -5.45
CA ILE A 247 -5.19 -31.44 -4.42
C ILE A 247 -6.49 -30.67 -4.46
N ASP A 248 -7.58 -31.33 -4.02
CA ASP A 248 -8.85 -30.70 -3.73
C ASP A 248 -8.88 -30.09 -2.31
N PRO A 249 -9.91 -29.31 -1.92
CA PRO A 249 -10.01 -28.72 -0.58
C PRO A 249 -10.13 -29.73 0.57
N GLN A 250 -10.32 -31.01 0.29
CA GLN A 250 -10.33 -32.13 1.25
C GLN A 250 -8.92 -32.77 1.36
N GLY A 251 -7.98 -32.39 0.51
CA GLY A 251 -6.63 -32.93 0.45
C GLY A 251 -6.55 -34.23 -0.41
N THR A 252 -7.60 -34.54 -1.19
CA THR A 252 -7.56 -35.63 -2.13
C THR A 252 -6.60 -35.29 -3.27
N VAL A 253 -5.64 -36.16 -3.55
CA VAL A 253 -4.74 -36.01 -4.68
C VAL A 253 -5.45 -36.24 -5.98
N LEU A 254 -5.59 -35.22 -6.80
CA LEU A 254 -6.21 -35.28 -8.12
C LEU A 254 -5.20 -35.73 -9.18
N HIS A 255 -3.97 -35.24 -9.08
CA HIS A 255 -2.86 -35.64 -9.96
C HIS A 255 -1.49 -35.42 -9.27
N THR A 256 -0.49 -36.24 -9.66
CA THR A 256 0.90 -36.11 -9.19
C THR A 256 1.83 -35.80 -10.36
N TYR A 257 2.69 -34.80 -10.20
CA TYR A 257 3.66 -34.40 -11.21
C TYR A 257 5.08 -34.72 -10.70
N LYS A 258 5.89 -35.37 -11.56
CA LYS A 258 7.30 -35.72 -11.26
C LYS A 258 8.24 -34.93 -12.16
N TYR A 259 8.42 -33.68 -11.83
CA TYR A 259 9.27 -32.73 -12.55
C TYR A 259 10.09 -31.88 -11.56
N PRO A 260 11.29 -31.44 -11.93
CA PRO A 260 12.10 -30.54 -11.07
C PRO A 260 11.37 -29.28 -10.65
N PHE A 261 10.50 -28.75 -11.50
CA PHE A 261 9.66 -27.60 -11.23
C PHE A 261 8.28 -27.74 -11.85
N VAL A 262 7.25 -27.42 -11.07
CA VAL A 262 5.87 -27.20 -11.51
C VAL A 262 5.36 -25.95 -10.82
N GLY A 263 4.90 -24.97 -11.60
CA GLY A 263 4.35 -23.72 -11.12
C GLY A 263 2.84 -23.83 -10.86
N TYR A 264 2.30 -22.86 -10.12
CA TYR A 264 0.87 -22.82 -9.79
C TYR A 264 0.00 -22.76 -11.05
N PRO A 265 -1.18 -23.40 -11.01
CA PRO A 265 -2.08 -23.42 -12.16
C PRO A 265 -2.61 -22.02 -12.49
N GLY A 266 -2.65 -21.70 -13.78
CA GLY A 266 -3.37 -20.57 -14.32
C GLY A 266 -4.33 -21.07 -15.40
N GLU A 267 -5.62 -20.95 -15.19
CA GLU A 267 -6.67 -21.39 -16.13
C GLU A 267 -6.49 -22.82 -16.68
N GLY A 268 -6.13 -23.74 -15.77
CA GLY A 268 -5.97 -25.17 -16.08
C GLY A 268 -4.63 -25.55 -16.71
N LEU A 269 -3.67 -24.63 -16.79
CA LEU A 269 -2.31 -24.89 -17.26
C LEU A 269 -1.26 -24.57 -16.20
N LEU A 270 -0.22 -25.39 -16.09
CA LEU A 270 0.86 -25.27 -15.14
C LEU A 270 2.19 -25.12 -15.87
N ALA A 271 2.93 -24.08 -15.60
CA ALA A 271 4.30 -23.98 -16.12
C ALA A 271 5.17 -25.09 -15.50
N PHE A 272 6.05 -25.74 -16.27
CA PHE A 272 6.92 -26.79 -15.76
C PHE A 272 8.31 -26.76 -16.44
N GLN A 273 9.28 -27.38 -15.77
CA GLN A 273 10.60 -27.72 -16.35
C GLN A 273 10.75 -29.24 -16.37
N ALA A 274 11.07 -29.79 -17.53
CA ALA A 274 11.26 -31.22 -17.69
C ALA A 274 12.59 -31.73 -17.10
N THR A 275 13.58 -30.87 -17.01
CA THR A 275 14.91 -31.11 -16.43
C THR A 275 15.31 -29.95 -15.55
N GLU A 276 16.17 -30.19 -14.56
CA GLU A 276 16.71 -29.14 -13.69
C GLU A 276 17.37 -28.03 -14.52
N ASN A 277 17.01 -26.79 -14.22
CA ASN A 277 17.45 -25.59 -14.96
C ASN A 277 17.14 -25.64 -16.47
N GLY A 278 16.21 -26.49 -16.88
CA GLY A 278 15.75 -26.61 -18.27
C GLY A 278 14.80 -25.47 -18.66
N LYS A 279 14.37 -25.51 -19.93
CA LYS A 279 13.36 -24.57 -20.42
C LYS A 279 11.99 -24.89 -19.84
N TYR A 280 11.14 -23.87 -19.79
CA TYR A 280 9.77 -23.97 -19.36
C TYR A 280 8.85 -24.36 -20.54
N GLY A 281 7.88 -25.24 -20.23
CA GLY A 281 6.71 -25.55 -21.03
C GLY A 281 5.46 -25.44 -20.18
N TYR A 282 4.35 -25.98 -20.66
CA TYR A 282 3.10 -26.04 -19.89
C TYR A 282 2.50 -27.44 -19.92
N LEU A 283 1.95 -27.84 -18.76
CA LEU A 283 1.15 -29.05 -18.57
C LEU A 283 -0.32 -28.71 -18.45
N HIS A 284 -1.19 -29.61 -18.88
CA HIS A 284 -2.56 -29.66 -18.39
C HIS A 284 -2.61 -30.18 -16.96
N THR A 285 -3.74 -29.97 -16.26
CA THR A 285 -3.93 -30.46 -14.89
C THR A 285 -3.91 -31.99 -14.79
N ASP A 286 -4.16 -32.72 -15.88
CA ASP A 286 -4.02 -34.16 -15.96
C ASP A 286 -2.58 -34.67 -16.21
N GLY A 287 -1.60 -33.76 -16.22
CA GLY A 287 -0.18 -34.06 -16.43
C GLY A 287 0.24 -34.22 -17.89
N SER A 288 -0.68 -34.17 -18.84
CA SER A 288 -0.32 -34.18 -20.26
C SER A 288 0.36 -32.88 -20.68
N ILE A 289 1.33 -32.94 -21.59
CA ILE A 289 2.06 -31.77 -22.05
C ILE A 289 1.17 -30.97 -23.01
N ALA A 290 0.85 -29.74 -22.63
CA ALA A 290 0.13 -28.78 -23.46
C ALA A 290 1.09 -28.02 -24.40
N ILE A 291 2.22 -27.56 -23.87
CA ILE A 291 3.24 -26.84 -24.63
C ILE A 291 4.61 -27.38 -24.24
N GLN A 292 5.37 -27.85 -25.25
CA GLN A 292 6.71 -28.39 -25.03
C GLN A 292 7.65 -27.33 -24.43
N PRO A 293 8.60 -27.76 -23.58
CA PRO A 293 9.59 -26.85 -22.98
C PRO A 293 10.42 -26.12 -24.04
N GLN A 294 10.31 -24.79 -24.06
CA GLN A 294 11.03 -23.96 -25.05
C GLN A 294 11.32 -22.53 -24.55
N PHE A 295 10.73 -22.11 -23.43
CA PHE A 295 10.84 -20.76 -22.91
C PHE A 295 11.89 -20.68 -21.80
N THR A 296 12.54 -19.54 -21.65
CA THR A 296 13.46 -19.27 -20.52
C THR A 296 12.73 -18.75 -19.28
N ALA A 297 11.49 -18.23 -19.45
CA ALA A 297 10.53 -18.00 -18.35
C ALA A 297 9.11 -18.17 -18.91
N ALA A 298 8.19 -18.61 -18.03
CA ALA A 298 6.78 -18.85 -18.33
C ALA A 298 5.92 -18.49 -17.13
N LEU A 299 5.03 -17.50 -17.30
CA LEU A 299 4.10 -17.05 -16.26
C LEU A 299 2.77 -17.82 -16.34
N PRO A 300 1.98 -17.87 -15.27
CA PRO A 300 0.65 -18.47 -15.32
C PRO A 300 -0.25 -17.84 -16.37
N PHE A 301 -1.15 -18.65 -16.95
CA PHE A 301 -2.16 -18.15 -17.87
C PHE A 301 -3.19 -17.29 -17.13
N SER A 302 -3.55 -16.18 -17.75
CA SER A 302 -4.62 -15.29 -17.33
C SER A 302 -5.32 -14.70 -18.57
N GLU A 303 -6.65 -14.65 -18.58
CA GLU A 303 -7.45 -14.20 -19.72
C GLU A 303 -7.08 -14.92 -21.05
N GLY A 304 -6.77 -16.23 -20.94
CA GLY A 304 -6.39 -17.08 -22.05
C GLY A 304 -4.98 -16.83 -22.62
N ARG A 305 -4.13 -16.08 -21.91
CA ARG A 305 -2.78 -15.69 -22.39
C ARG A 305 -1.74 -15.90 -21.30
N ALA A 306 -0.50 -16.13 -21.72
CA ALA A 306 0.64 -16.18 -20.80
C ALA A 306 1.82 -15.35 -21.34
N VAL A 307 2.47 -14.65 -20.43
CA VAL A 307 3.73 -13.97 -20.72
C VAL A 307 4.87 -14.98 -20.66
N ILE A 308 5.70 -14.97 -21.68
CA ILE A 308 6.90 -15.83 -21.80
C ILE A 308 8.14 -15.00 -22.09
N ASN A 309 9.30 -15.56 -21.75
CA ASN A 309 10.60 -15.05 -22.16
C ASN A 309 11.33 -16.11 -23.00
N THR A 310 12.08 -15.66 -24.02
CA THR A 310 12.88 -16.55 -24.87
C THR A 310 14.36 -16.18 -24.88
N ALA A 311 14.75 -15.09 -24.20
CA ALA A 311 16.14 -14.64 -24.14
C ALA A 311 17.00 -15.63 -23.39
N GLU A 312 18.22 -15.84 -23.86
CA GLU A 312 19.25 -16.58 -23.17
C GLU A 312 20.06 -15.65 -22.24
N ASN A 313 20.85 -16.23 -21.36
CA ASN A 313 21.80 -15.51 -20.49
C ASN A 313 21.15 -14.39 -19.63
N TYR A 314 19.99 -14.69 -19.05
CA TYR A 314 19.23 -13.74 -18.21
C TYR A 314 18.81 -12.45 -18.93
N GLY A 315 18.76 -12.47 -20.27
CA GLY A 315 18.27 -11.36 -21.06
C GLY A 315 16.74 -11.23 -21.00
N ASN A 316 16.23 -10.16 -21.60
CA ASN A 316 14.81 -9.86 -21.68
C ASN A 316 14.35 -9.87 -23.14
N ALA A 317 13.57 -10.87 -23.50
CA ALA A 317 12.83 -10.97 -24.76
C ALA A 317 11.47 -11.57 -24.43
N TYR A 318 10.60 -10.72 -23.87
CA TYR A 318 9.27 -11.12 -23.44
C TYR A 318 8.28 -11.03 -24.60
N GLY A 319 7.31 -11.94 -24.59
CA GLY A 319 6.19 -12.01 -25.53
C GLY A 319 4.94 -12.53 -24.84
N LEU A 320 3.88 -12.70 -25.62
CA LEU A 320 2.59 -13.20 -25.18
C LEU A 320 2.15 -14.35 -26.06
N ILE A 321 1.72 -15.46 -25.48
CA ILE A 321 1.24 -16.66 -26.17
C ILE A 321 -0.22 -16.98 -25.80
N ASP A 322 -0.90 -17.71 -26.68
CA ASP A 322 -2.19 -18.36 -26.37
C ASP A 322 -1.98 -19.76 -25.73
N LYS A 323 -3.08 -20.40 -25.32
CA LYS A 323 -3.07 -21.74 -24.69
C LYS A 323 -2.52 -22.86 -25.60
N GLN A 324 -2.38 -22.62 -26.89
CA GLN A 324 -1.76 -23.54 -27.87
C GLN A 324 -0.26 -23.25 -28.07
N GLY A 325 0.30 -22.26 -27.36
CA GLY A 325 1.70 -21.85 -27.49
C GLY A 325 1.98 -20.97 -28.72
N LYS A 326 0.95 -20.53 -29.44
CA LYS A 326 1.10 -19.63 -30.55
C LYS A 326 1.37 -18.21 -30.09
N ALA A 327 2.41 -17.59 -30.60
CA ALA A 327 2.73 -16.20 -30.29
C ALA A 327 1.62 -15.25 -30.79
N ILE A 328 1.04 -14.49 -29.87
CA ILE A 328 0.15 -13.37 -30.13
C ILE A 328 0.98 -12.09 -30.22
N ILE A 329 1.97 -11.94 -29.34
CA ILE A 329 2.96 -10.88 -29.36
C ILE A 329 4.33 -11.55 -29.40
N PRO A 330 5.16 -11.22 -30.40
CA PRO A 330 6.47 -11.83 -30.55
C PRO A 330 7.36 -11.49 -29.33
N ALA A 331 8.20 -12.44 -28.93
CA ALA A 331 9.11 -12.32 -27.79
C ALA A 331 10.29 -11.40 -28.14
N THR A 332 10.06 -10.11 -28.18
CA THR A 332 11.03 -9.07 -28.55
C THR A 332 11.05 -7.86 -27.63
N TYR A 333 10.14 -7.84 -26.64
CA TYR A 333 10.00 -6.72 -25.73
C TYR A 333 10.88 -6.91 -24.48
N TYR A 334 11.34 -5.81 -23.94
CA TYR A 334 12.09 -5.83 -22.67
C TYR A 334 11.19 -6.20 -21.50
N GLU A 335 9.89 -5.85 -21.58
CA GLU A 335 8.89 -6.10 -20.56
C GLU A 335 7.51 -6.25 -21.19
N VAL A 336 6.70 -7.16 -20.65
CA VAL A 336 5.30 -7.36 -21.06
C VAL A 336 4.47 -7.50 -19.78
N GLN A 337 3.46 -6.65 -19.63
CA GLN A 337 2.56 -6.65 -18.46
C GLN A 337 1.12 -6.87 -18.93
N GLN A 338 0.47 -7.94 -18.46
CA GLN A 338 -0.97 -8.12 -18.61
C GLN A 338 -1.70 -7.14 -17.68
N LEU A 339 -2.57 -6.31 -18.24
CA LEU A 339 -3.23 -5.23 -17.54
C LEU A 339 -4.68 -5.55 -17.16
N GLY A 340 -5.14 -6.77 -17.44
CA GLY A 340 -6.54 -7.13 -17.36
C GLY A 340 -7.37 -6.62 -18.55
N GLU A 341 -8.63 -7.08 -18.63
CA GLU A 341 -9.61 -6.70 -19.65
C GLU A 341 -9.08 -6.85 -21.10
N ASN A 342 -8.28 -7.92 -21.32
CA ASN A 342 -7.60 -8.21 -22.60
C ASN A 342 -6.69 -7.08 -23.10
N ARG A 343 -6.02 -6.38 -22.20
CA ARG A 343 -5.02 -5.35 -22.51
C ARG A 343 -3.66 -5.74 -21.97
N VAL A 344 -2.62 -5.30 -22.70
CA VAL A 344 -1.23 -5.58 -22.34
C VAL A 344 -0.38 -4.34 -22.60
N ALA A 345 0.54 -4.05 -21.69
CA ALA A 345 1.58 -3.05 -21.89
C ALA A 345 2.85 -3.72 -22.42
N LEU A 346 3.41 -3.14 -23.45
CA LEU A 346 4.64 -3.60 -24.11
C LEU A 346 5.73 -2.58 -23.83
N GLY A 347 6.73 -2.98 -23.04
CA GLY A 347 7.81 -2.14 -22.58
C GLY A 347 9.07 -2.27 -23.43
N THR A 348 9.66 -1.12 -23.77
CA THR A 348 11.00 -1.01 -24.35
C THR A 348 11.86 -0.12 -23.44
N PRO A 349 13.17 -0.40 -23.27
CA PRO A 349 14.00 0.40 -22.41
C PRO A 349 13.97 1.89 -22.75
N LEU A 350 13.95 2.75 -21.74
CA LEU A 350 14.10 4.20 -21.92
C LEU A 350 15.49 4.56 -22.43
N TYR A 351 16.51 3.84 -21.95
CA TYR A 351 17.91 3.99 -22.30
C TYR A 351 18.45 2.62 -22.71
N ALA A 352 18.89 2.48 -23.95
CA ALA A 352 19.32 1.20 -24.49
C ALA A 352 20.57 0.64 -23.79
N ASP A 353 21.44 1.54 -23.31
CA ASP A 353 22.66 1.25 -22.57
C ASP A 353 22.43 1.05 -21.07
N GLN A 354 21.29 1.46 -20.54
CA GLN A 354 20.89 1.35 -19.14
C GLN A 354 19.43 0.91 -19.00
N PRO A 355 19.08 -0.30 -19.45
CA PRO A 355 17.67 -0.74 -19.54
C PRO A 355 16.98 -0.81 -18.17
N TYR A 356 17.75 -0.97 -17.09
CA TYR A 356 17.25 -1.00 -15.71
C TYR A 356 16.70 0.35 -15.21
N ARG A 357 16.90 1.47 -15.95
CA ARG A 357 16.37 2.80 -15.59
C ARG A 357 14.89 2.99 -15.93
N GLY A 358 14.22 1.96 -16.41
CA GLY A 358 12.80 1.93 -16.70
C GLY A 358 12.46 1.79 -18.17
N SER A 359 11.18 1.63 -18.45
CA SER A 359 10.64 1.35 -19.77
C SER A 359 9.72 2.46 -20.28
N ARG A 360 9.57 2.49 -21.58
CA ARG A 360 8.46 3.15 -22.29
C ARG A 360 7.47 2.08 -22.70
N TYR A 361 6.21 2.33 -22.41
CA TYR A 361 5.14 1.39 -22.71
C TYR A 361 4.25 1.88 -23.84
N VAL A 362 3.78 0.96 -24.64
CA VAL A 362 2.65 1.11 -25.53
C VAL A 362 1.57 0.10 -25.17
N ILE A 363 0.31 0.41 -25.43
CA ILE A 363 -0.81 -0.49 -25.13
C ILE A 363 -1.14 -1.31 -26.38
N ALA A 364 -1.33 -2.61 -26.17
CA ALA A 364 -1.78 -3.54 -27.20
C ALA A 364 -2.99 -4.34 -26.76
N ASP A 365 -3.72 -4.85 -27.71
CA ASP A 365 -4.80 -5.80 -27.54
C ASP A 365 -4.22 -7.20 -27.34
N ALA A 366 -4.49 -7.81 -26.20
CA ALA A 366 -3.93 -9.11 -25.82
C ALA A 366 -4.49 -10.29 -26.65
N LEU A 367 -5.63 -10.11 -27.32
CA LEU A 367 -6.22 -11.16 -28.18
C LEU A 367 -5.58 -11.20 -29.56
N THR A 368 -5.23 -10.04 -30.10
CA THR A 368 -4.79 -9.90 -31.48
C THR A 368 -3.33 -9.48 -31.64
N GLY A 369 -2.70 -9.02 -30.59
CA GLY A 369 -1.35 -8.43 -30.61
C GLY A 369 -1.30 -7.04 -31.24
N ARG A 370 -2.43 -6.47 -31.67
CA ARG A 370 -2.49 -5.17 -32.31
C ARG A 370 -2.16 -4.04 -31.35
N ILE A 371 -1.17 -3.21 -31.70
CA ILE A 371 -0.85 -2.00 -30.94
C ILE A 371 -2.02 -1.01 -31.08
N LEU A 372 -2.53 -0.56 -29.94
CA LEU A 372 -3.69 0.36 -29.83
C LEU A 372 -3.25 1.81 -29.71
N SER A 373 -2.16 2.06 -28.98
CA SER A 373 -1.62 3.40 -28.78
C SER A 373 -0.11 3.38 -28.96
N THR A 374 0.40 4.37 -29.68
CA THR A 374 1.85 4.58 -29.87
C THR A 374 2.39 5.71 -29.00
N HIS A 375 1.53 6.39 -28.24
CA HIS A 375 1.97 7.41 -27.29
C HIS A 375 2.78 6.75 -26.16
N PRO A 376 4.04 7.17 -25.94
CA PRO A 376 4.89 6.52 -24.94
C PRO A 376 4.43 6.87 -23.54
N LEU A 377 4.08 5.85 -22.77
CA LEU A 377 3.74 5.93 -21.36
C LEU A 377 4.96 5.56 -20.52
N LEU A 378 5.09 6.13 -19.33
CA LEU A 378 6.17 5.84 -18.39
C LEU A 378 5.70 4.97 -17.22
N GLY A 379 4.40 4.83 -17.05
CA GLY A 379 3.78 3.90 -16.12
C GLY A 379 2.34 3.63 -16.49
N VAL A 380 1.90 2.40 -16.22
CA VAL A 380 0.57 1.90 -16.56
C VAL A 380 0.09 1.03 -15.43
N ASN A 381 -1.14 1.26 -14.95
CA ASN A 381 -1.83 0.40 -14.00
C ASN A 381 -2.83 -0.51 -14.71
N ASN A 382 -3.32 -1.52 -14.01
CA ASN A 382 -4.32 -2.44 -14.52
C ASN A 382 -5.62 -1.71 -14.91
N TYR A 383 -6.30 -2.25 -15.92
CA TYR A 383 -7.63 -1.79 -16.30
C TYR A 383 -8.65 -2.18 -15.22
N GLN A 384 -9.53 -1.24 -14.92
CA GLN A 384 -10.69 -1.44 -14.06
C GLN A 384 -11.88 -0.69 -14.66
N ASN A 385 -12.98 -1.40 -14.96
CA ASN A 385 -14.18 -0.83 -15.56
C ASN A 385 -13.88 -0.04 -16.87
N GLY A 386 -13.02 -0.59 -17.70
CA GLY A 386 -12.67 -0.02 -19.00
C GLY A 386 -11.66 1.11 -19.01
N LEU A 387 -11.10 1.46 -17.85
CA LEU A 387 -10.13 2.53 -17.69
C LEU A 387 -8.85 2.03 -17.00
N ALA A 388 -7.70 2.53 -17.43
CA ALA A 388 -6.41 2.33 -16.76
C ALA A 388 -5.78 3.69 -16.42
N SER A 389 -5.23 3.79 -15.22
CA SER A 389 -4.43 4.95 -14.84
C SER A 389 -3.05 4.84 -15.44
N VAL A 390 -2.58 5.91 -16.07
CA VAL A 390 -1.26 5.99 -16.69
C VAL A 390 -0.61 7.33 -16.39
N TYR A 391 0.71 7.38 -16.54
CA TYR A 391 1.40 8.66 -16.63
C TYR A 391 2.41 8.67 -17.80
N ASP A 392 2.58 9.84 -18.37
CA ASP A 392 3.61 10.14 -19.38
C ASP A 392 4.70 11.07 -18.83
N ALA A 393 5.43 11.76 -19.67
CA ALA A 393 6.48 12.69 -19.25
C ALA A 393 5.95 13.94 -18.52
N LYS A 394 4.65 14.21 -18.61
CA LYS A 394 4.04 15.46 -18.11
C LYS A 394 2.92 15.21 -17.09
N ASP A 395 2.02 14.29 -17.43
CA ASP A 395 0.73 14.18 -16.79
C ASP A 395 0.40 12.75 -16.36
N THR A 396 -0.45 12.63 -15.35
CA THR A 396 -1.16 11.41 -14.93
C THR A 396 -2.63 11.54 -15.32
N TYR A 397 -3.19 10.52 -15.98
CA TYR A 397 -4.56 10.52 -16.49
C TYR A 397 -5.08 9.10 -16.72
N PHE A 398 -6.37 8.97 -17.05
CA PHE A 398 -6.94 7.70 -17.49
C PHE A 398 -6.84 7.52 -19.00
N ILE A 399 -6.62 6.27 -19.43
CA ILE A 399 -6.80 5.81 -20.81
C ILE A 399 -7.97 4.82 -20.88
N ASP A 400 -8.66 4.80 -22.02
CA ASP A 400 -9.72 3.85 -22.33
C ASP A 400 -9.15 2.54 -22.94
N LYS A 401 -10.02 1.57 -23.21
CA LYS A 401 -9.65 0.29 -23.84
C LYS A 401 -9.05 0.44 -25.26
N SER A 402 -9.19 1.57 -25.90
CA SER A 402 -8.52 1.85 -27.17
C SER A 402 -7.09 2.39 -26.99
N GLY A 403 -6.63 2.52 -25.75
CA GLY A 403 -5.32 3.09 -25.42
C GLY A 403 -5.24 4.60 -25.58
N LYS A 404 -6.39 5.28 -25.79
CA LYS A 404 -6.46 6.73 -25.91
C LYS A 404 -6.77 7.36 -24.55
N LYS A 405 -6.33 8.61 -24.40
CA LYS A 405 -6.71 9.43 -23.24
C LYS A 405 -8.23 9.44 -23.11
N ALA A 406 -8.73 8.98 -21.98
CA ALA A 406 -10.16 8.95 -21.72
C ALA A 406 -10.73 10.37 -21.62
N ALA A 407 -11.99 10.53 -22.03
CA ALA A 407 -12.72 11.79 -21.82
C ALA A 407 -12.93 12.06 -20.32
N GLN A 408 -12.80 11.03 -19.49
CA GLN A 408 -12.96 11.10 -18.04
C GLN A 408 -11.81 11.89 -17.41
N PRO A 409 -12.07 13.03 -16.75
CA PRO A 409 -11.06 13.71 -15.95
C PRO A 409 -10.77 12.95 -14.63
N PRO A 410 -9.72 13.31 -13.85
CA PRO A 410 -8.85 14.44 -14.04
C PRO A 410 -7.64 14.16 -14.94
N VAL A 411 -6.95 15.24 -15.33
CA VAL A 411 -5.58 15.20 -15.87
C VAL A 411 -4.71 16.03 -14.93
N ILE A 412 -3.69 15.40 -14.37
CA ILE A 412 -2.91 15.99 -13.27
C ILE A 412 -1.44 16.04 -13.68
N ALA A 413 -0.84 17.23 -13.63
CA ALA A 413 0.59 17.39 -13.91
C ALA A 413 1.45 16.65 -12.87
N GLY A 414 2.33 15.79 -13.34
CA GLY A 414 3.21 14.95 -12.53
C GLY A 414 3.07 13.46 -12.81
N SER A 415 3.82 12.68 -12.06
CA SER A 415 3.91 11.21 -12.21
C SER A 415 3.25 10.51 -11.03
N GLY A 416 2.38 9.56 -11.28
CA GLY A 416 1.68 8.84 -10.21
C GLY A 416 0.56 7.95 -10.71
N SER A 417 -0.48 7.82 -9.90
CA SER A 417 -1.63 6.98 -10.22
C SER A 417 -2.96 7.65 -9.85
N LEU A 418 -4.00 7.23 -10.56
CA LEU A 418 -5.40 7.53 -10.26
C LEU A 418 -6.10 6.23 -9.92
N SER A 419 -6.94 6.23 -8.91
CA SER A 419 -7.80 5.10 -8.55
C SER A 419 -9.20 5.58 -8.20
N PHE A 420 -10.17 4.68 -8.33
CA PHE A 420 -11.53 4.97 -7.88
C PHE A 420 -11.65 4.67 -6.39
N SER A 421 -12.12 5.66 -5.62
CA SER A 421 -12.46 5.53 -4.21
C SER A 421 -13.94 5.94 -4.06
N GLY A 422 -14.84 4.96 -4.07
CA GLY A 422 -16.27 5.21 -4.10
C GLY A 422 -16.70 6.16 -5.24
N ASN A 423 -17.27 7.31 -4.89
CA ASN A 423 -17.71 8.34 -5.84
C ASN A 423 -16.58 9.30 -6.25
N LEU A 424 -15.43 9.23 -5.61
CA LEU A 424 -14.30 10.08 -5.90
C LEU A 424 -13.24 9.36 -6.74
N ILE A 425 -12.31 10.14 -7.26
CA ILE A 425 -11.06 9.69 -7.86
C ILE A 425 -9.95 10.14 -6.92
N ARG A 426 -9.26 9.19 -6.32
CA ARG A 426 -8.03 9.42 -5.58
C ARG A 426 -6.88 9.55 -6.56
N ALA A 427 -6.07 10.57 -6.37
CA ALA A 427 -4.88 10.85 -7.14
C ALA A 427 -3.68 10.89 -6.19
N ASP A 428 -2.77 9.95 -6.36
CA ASP A 428 -1.48 9.94 -5.70
C ASP A 428 -0.42 10.33 -6.74
N VAL A 429 -0.18 11.63 -6.87
CA VAL A 429 0.71 12.20 -7.90
C VAL A 429 1.84 12.98 -7.25
N ASP A 430 3.07 12.67 -7.67
CA ASP A 430 4.28 13.25 -7.09
C ASP A 430 4.29 13.18 -5.55
N GLN A 431 3.93 12.01 -5.00
CA GLN A 431 3.87 11.72 -3.55
C GLN A 431 2.91 12.64 -2.77
N ARG A 432 1.90 13.20 -3.41
CA ARG A 432 0.83 13.96 -2.75
C ARG A 432 -0.52 13.41 -3.15
N THR A 433 -1.38 13.28 -2.13
CA THR A 433 -2.74 12.77 -2.31
C THR A 433 -3.72 13.93 -2.54
N ALA A 434 -4.60 13.73 -3.52
CA ALA A 434 -5.74 14.60 -3.76
C ALA A 434 -6.95 13.77 -4.15
N TYR A 435 -8.14 14.31 -3.95
CA TYR A 435 -9.41 13.71 -4.35
C TYR A 435 -10.15 14.62 -5.31
N TYR A 436 -10.73 14.02 -6.35
CA TYR A 436 -11.50 14.68 -7.39
C TYR A 436 -12.87 14.04 -7.52
N ASP A 437 -13.88 14.82 -7.87
CA ASP A 437 -15.16 14.25 -8.28
C ASP A 437 -15.05 13.62 -9.69
N ARG A 438 -16.11 12.92 -10.11
CA ARG A 438 -16.14 12.26 -11.44
C ARG A 438 -16.13 13.24 -12.62
N ARG A 439 -16.26 14.55 -12.37
CA ARG A 439 -16.18 15.62 -13.37
C ARG A 439 -14.80 16.27 -13.40
N GLY A 440 -13.87 15.82 -12.52
CA GLY A 440 -12.51 16.33 -12.42
C GLY A 440 -12.35 17.59 -11.58
N LYS A 441 -13.39 18.00 -10.83
CA LYS A 441 -13.26 19.07 -9.86
C LYS A 441 -12.54 18.54 -8.63
N GLN A 442 -11.48 19.23 -8.21
CA GLN A 442 -10.77 18.90 -6.97
C GLN A 442 -11.69 19.14 -5.76
N VAL A 443 -11.90 18.08 -4.99
CA VAL A 443 -12.72 18.07 -3.78
C VAL A 443 -11.83 18.29 -2.55
N TRP A 444 -10.68 17.67 -2.53
CA TRP A 444 -9.71 17.77 -1.44
C TRP A 444 -8.29 17.59 -1.97
N ARG A 445 -7.33 18.16 -1.27
CA ARG A 445 -5.90 17.87 -1.47
C ARG A 445 -5.15 17.97 -0.15
N GLN A 446 -4.04 17.26 -0.04
CA GLN A 446 -3.13 17.39 1.08
C GLN A 446 -2.68 18.86 1.21
N ASN A 447 -2.69 19.38 2.43
CA ASN A 447 -2.36 20.76 2.69
C ASN A 447 -0.87 21.05 2.45
N GLY A 448 -0.59 22.17 1.81
CA GLY A 448 0.76 22.67 1.57
C GLY A 448 1.20 23.76 2.55
N VAL A 449 0.38 24.05 3.57
CA VAL A 449 0.68 25.03 4.63
C VAL A 449 0.48 24.35 5.97
N ILE A 450 1.50 24.39 6.80
CA ILE A 450 1.47 23.91 8.20
C ILE A 450 1.39 25.15 9.08
N PRO A 451 0.22 25.46 9.68
CA PRO A 451 0.09 26.57 10.59
C PRO A 451 0.85 26.30 11.89
N LEU A 452 1.61 27.28 12.32
CA LEU A 452 2.23 27.31 13.65
C LEU A 452 1.50 28.35 14.50
N ARG A 453 2.11 28.80 15.59
CA ARG A 453 1.58 29.96 16.33
C ARG A 453 1.74 31.23 15.48
N PRO A 454 0.69 32.01 15.23
CA PRO A 454 0.81 33.26 14.48
C PRO A 454 1.92 34.17 15.02
N PRO A 455 2.68 34.83 14.12
CA PRO A 455 2.47 34.92 12.68
C PRO A 455 3.11 33.80 11.84
N TYR A 456 3.65 32.77 12.45
CA TYR A 456 4.49 31.75 11.79
C TYR A 456 3.67 30.66 11.10
N SER A 457 4.12 30.26 9.94
CA SER A 457 3.69 29.05 9.21
C SER A 457 4.87 28.44 8.45
N VAL A 458 4.74 27.16 8.07
CA VAL A 458 5.67 26.49 7.15
C VAL A 458 4.91 26.18 5.88
N LEU A 459 5.39 26.72 4.76
CA LEU A 459 4.83 26.50 3.43
C LEU A 459 5.65 25.46 2.69
N GLU A 460 4.98 24.51 2.07
CA GLU A 460 5.59 23.51 1.19
C GLU A 460 5.89 24.09 -0.20
N LYS A 461 7.09 23.90 -0.68
CA LYS A 461 7.49 24.17 -2.06
C LYS A 461 8.01 22.92 -2.73
N LYS A 462 7.65 22.75 -4.00
CA LYS A 462 8.05 21.62 -4.83
C LYS A 462 9.19 22.01 -5.78
N TYR A 463 10.20 21.16 -5.88
CA TYR A 463 11.25 21.22 -6.87
C TYR A 463 11.35 19.87 -7.60
N LYS A 464 11.03 19.87 -8.90
CA LYS A 464 11.06 18.69 -9.77
C LYS A 464 11.65 19.09 -11.12
N PRO A 465 12.98 19.16 -11.26
CA PRO A 465 13.63 19.56 -12.51
C PRO A 465 13.53 18.48 -13.60
N ASN A 466 13.37 17.21 -13.21
CA ASN A 466 13.21 16.07 -14.12
C ASN A 466 12.41 14.94 -13.43
N ARG A 467 12.23 13.82 -14.11
CA ARG A 467 11.47 12.66 -13.61
C ARG A 467 12.13 11.92 -12.43
N ASP A 468 13.46 11.99 -12.35
CA ASP A 468 14.25 11.23 -11.39
C ASP A 468 14.60 12.05 -10.15
N TYR A 469 14.10 13.31 -10.07
CA TYR A 469 14.37 14.21 -8.96
C TYR A 469 13.10 14.93 -8.50
N LEU A 470 12.66 14.66 -7.27
CA LEU A 470 11.48 15.28 -6.65
C LEU A 470 11.80 15.65 -5.21
N VAL A 471 11.72 16.94 -4.88
CA VAL A 471 11.91 17.43 -3.51
C VAL A 471 10.78 18.37 -3.13
N TYR A 472 10.18 18.12 -1.98
CA TYR A 472 9.37 19.07 -1.25
C TYR A 472 10.23 19.69 -0.14
N TYR A 473 10.34 21.00 -0.14
CA TYR A 473 11.17 21.73 0.83
C TYR A 473 10.36 22.78 1.57
N PRO A 474 10.73 23.09 2.85
CA PRO A 474 10.02 24.06 3.66
C PRO A 474 10.41 25.49 3.33
N VAL A 475 9.44 26.39 3.38
CA VAL A 475 9.60 27.84 3.43
C VAL A 475 8.92 28.36 4.67
N VAL A 476 9.68 28.98 5.58
CA VAL A 476 9.16 29.55 6.81
C VAL A 476 8.66 30.95 6.55
N GLU A 477 7.39 31.21 6.91
CA GLU A 477 6.76 32.51 6.83
C GLU A 477 6.57 33.14 8.22
N GLY A 478 6.38 34.44 8.27
CA GLY A 478 6.12 35.19 9.52
C GLY A 478 7.38 35.72 10.23
N ILE A 479 8.57 35.43 9.72
CA ILE A 479 9.80 36.03 10.23
C ILE A 479 9.80 37.54 9.88
N ALA A 480 9.84 38.40 10.91
CA ALA A 480 9.62 39.84 10.75
C ALA A 480 10.69 40.58 9.92
N ILE A 481 11.95 40.13 9.98
CA ILE A 481 13.08 40.76 9.31
C ILE A 481 13.29 40.08 7.96
N SER A 482 13.12 40.84 6.86
CA SER A 482 13.13 40.27 5.49
C SER A 482 14.46 39.61 5.12
N GLU A 483 15.59 40.18 5.51
CA GLU A 483 16.92 39.60 5.25
C GLU A 483 17.12 38.28 6.01
N VAL A 484 16.65 38.22 7.25
CA VAL A 484 16.67 36.99 8.07
C VAL A 484 15.76 35.92 7.45
N SER A 485 14.55 36.31 7.08
CA SER A 485 13.59 35.40 6.41
C SER A 485 14.18 34.79 5.15
N ARG A 486 14.82 35.63 4.31
CA ARG A 486 15.48 35.16 3.09
C ARG A 486 16.62 34.20 3.40
N ALA A 487 17.53 34.57 4.30
CA ALA A 487 18.69 33.74 4.67
C ALA A 487 18.27 32.38 5.23
N VAL A 488 17.24 32.33 6.08
CA VAL A 488 16.68 31.08 6.61
C VAL A 488 16.14 30.21 5.48
N ASN A 489 15.34 30.78 4.59
CA ASN A 489 14.68 30.02 3.52
C ASN A 489 15.67 29.56 2.44
N ASP A 490 16.68 30.38 2.10
CA ASP A 490 17.76 30.00 1.17
C ASP A 490 18.57 28.83 1.75
N LYS A 491 18.90 28.86 3.04
CA LYS A 491 19.60 27.76 3.71
C LYS A 491 18.74 26.48 3.74
N LEU A 492 17.47 26.57 4.12
CA LEU A 492 16.56 25.41 4.14
C LEU A 492 16.42 24.78 2.76
N ARG A 493 16.25 25.62 1.72
CA ARG A 493 16.22 25.13 0.34
C ARG A 493 17.52 24.42 -0.05
N SER A 494 18.67 25.02 0.27
CA SER A 494 19.99 24.43 -0.03
C SER A 494 20.18 23.08 0.65
N LEU A 495 19.80 22.97 1.92
CA LEU A 495 19.89 21.72 2.70
C LEU A 495 18.93 20.63 2.20
N SER A 496 17.73 21.01 1.76
CA SER A 496 16.74 20.07 1.23
C SER A 496 17.11 19.52 -0.15
N LEU A 497 17.83 20.32 -0.96
CA LEU A 497 18.30 19.92 -2.27
C LEU A 497 19.69 19.29 -2.11
N ALA A 498 19.78 17.94 -2.15
CA ALA A 498 21.07 17.24 -2.09
C ALA A 498 22.05 17.74 -3.17
N GLU A 499 23.34 17.63 -2.91
CA GLU A 499 24.38 17.95 -3.88
C GLU A 499 24.15 17.25 -5.23
N GLY A 500 24.25 17.97 -6.33
CA GLY A 500 23.97 17.49 -7.69
C GLY A 500 22.57 17.81 -8.22
N ALA A 501 21.72 18.48 -7.45
CA ALA A 501 20.36 18.86 -7.82
C ALA A 501 20.22 19.81 -9.01
N GLY A 502 21.31 20.41 -9.49
CA GLY A 502 21.28 21.52 -10.45
C GLY A 502 21.41 21.17 -11.92
N THR A 503 21.73 19.95 -12.28
CA THR A 503 22.08 19.56 -13.66
C THR A 503 21.13 18.55 -14.29
N GLY A 504 19.84 18.66 -14.06
CA GLY A 504 18.85 17.79 -14.72
C GLY A 504 19.15 17.53 -16.20
N GLY A 505 19.96 16.52 -16.48
CA GLY A 505 20.41 16.15 -17.82
C GLY A 505 20.82 14.68 -17.88
N ALA A 506 21.18 14.22 -19.07
CA ALA A 506 21.54 12.83 -19.39
C ALA A 506 22.72 12.21 -18.58
N GLY A 507 23.32 12.97 -17.64
CA GLY A 507 24.43 12.52 -16.80
C GLY A 507 24.07 12.22 -15.33
N GLN A 508 22.80 12.31 -14.94
CA GLN A 508 22.41 11.94 -13.59
C GLN A 508 22.37 10.41 -13.45
N ASP A 509 23.13 9.87 -12.49
CA ASP A 509 23.30 8.44 -12.24
C ASP A 509 22.47 7.91 -11.06
N PHE A 510 21.57 8.73 -10.52
CA PHE A 510 20.69 8.38 -9.39
C PHE A 510 19.32 9.05 -9.51
N SER A 511 18.32 8.49 -8.83
CA SER A 511 17.09 9.20 -8.51
C SER A 511 17.15 9.75 -7.08
N TYR A 512 16.46 10.85 -6.83
CA TYR A 512 16.38 11.49 -5.52
C TYR A 512 14.96 11.94 -5.21
N THR A 513 14.47 11.57 -4.03
CA THR A 513 13.25 12.11 -3.47
C THR A 513 13.55 12.74 -2.12
N GLY A 514 12.94 13.88 -1.83
CA GLY A 514 13.10 14.56 -0.55
C GLY A 514 11.78 15.12 -0.06
N ASP A 515 11.62 15.13 1.25
CA ASP A 515 10.45 15.72 1.93
C ASP A 515 10.88 16.36 3.26
N PHE A 516 9.94 17.00 3.93
CA PHE A 516 10.18 17.59 5.24
C PHE A 516 8.96 17.39 6.16
N ALA A 517 9.24 17.46 7.47
CA ALA A 517 8.22 17.52 8.50
C ALA A 517 8.56 18.58 9.55
N VAL A 518 7.55 19.11 10.21
CA VAL A 518 7.76 19.82 11.48
C VAL A 518 7.91 18.76 12.57
N SER A 519 9.09 18.68 13.17
CA SER A 519 9.37 17.71 14.24
C SER A 519 8.99 18.28 15.61
N PHE A 520 9.26 19.56 15.82
CA PHE A 520 8.93 20.24 17.08
C PHE A 520 8.76 21.74 16.86
N PHE A 521 7.78 22.32 17.54
CA PHE A 521 7.60 23.76 17.59
C PHE A 521 7.14 24.21 18.98
N ARG A 522 7.92 25.04 19.62
CA ARG A 522 7.55 25.66 20.91
C ARG A 522 8.22 27.02 21.07
N LYS A 523 7.48 28.02 21.58
CA LYS A 523 7.95 29.42 21.69
C LYS A 523 8.49 29.95 20.36
N ASN A 524 9.81 30.11 20.24
CA ASN A 524 10.50 30.60 19.05
C ASN A 524 11.36 29.53 18.36
N LEU A 525 11.46 28.33 18.93
CA LEU A 525 12.19 27.24 18.32
C LEU A 525 11.28 26.44 17.38
N LEU A 526 11.71 26.38 16.12
CA LEU A 526 11.20 25.44 15.13
C LEU A 526 12.26 24.39 14.85
N VAL A 527 11.89 23.11 14.94
CA VAL A 527 12.72 21.98 14.51
C VAL A 527 12.07 21.37 13.28
N LEU A 528 12.80 21.38 12.18
CA LEU A 528 12.41 20.76 10.91
C LEU A 528 13.24 19.52 10.68
N GLU A 529 12.57 18.44 10.35
CA GLU A 529 13.18 17.23 9.77
C GLU A 529 13.19 17.39 8.25
N LEU A 530 14.38 17.27 7.64
CA LEU A 530 14.57 17.19 6.20
C LEU A 530 14.99 15.76 5.88
N SER A 531 14.14 15.04 5.17
CA SER A 531 14.39 13.64 4.79
C SER A 531 14.63 13.51 3.29
N GLY A 532 15.42 12.54 2.91
CA GLY A 532 15.68 12.24 1.51
C GLY A 532 15.98 10.77 1.26
N TYR A 533 15.88 10.35 0.02
CA TYR A 533 16.26 9.03 -0.43
C TYR A 533 16.97 9.10 -1.77
N ARG A 534 18.25 8.75 -1.78
CA ARG A 534 19.09 8.70 -2.98
C ARG A 534 19.22 7.27 -3.45
N PHE A 535 18.78 6.98 -4.67
CA PHE A 535 18.88 5.66 -5.29
C PHE A 535 19.80 5.71 -6.51
N PRO A 536 21.05 5.24 -6.40
CA PRO A 536 21.94 5.10 -7.56
C PRO A 536 21.36 4.07 -8.53
N PHE A 537 21.35 4.39 -9.82
CA PHE A 537 20.82 3.44 -10.81
C PHE A 537 21.69 2.19 -10.90
N GLY A 538 21.05 1.01 -10.87
CA GLY A 538 21.72 -0.27 -10.86
C GLY A 538 22.21 -0.76 -9.48
N ALA A 539 22.04 0.03 -8.41
CA ALA A 539 22.31 -0.41 -7.06
C ALA A 539 21.21 -1.34 -6.53
N ALA A 540 21.55 -2.21 -5.59
CA ALA A 540 20.59 -3.10 -4.94
C ALA A 540 19.55 -2.33 -4.09
N HIS A 541 19.95 -1.20 -3.48
CA HIS A 541 19.10 -0.30 -2.70
C HIS A 541 19.67 1.12 -2.69
N GLY A 542 18.82 2.09 -2.36
CA GLY A 542 19.24 3.46 -2.15
C GLY A 542 19.65 3.75 -0.71
N MET A 543 20.02 5.00 -0.44
CA MET A 543 20.44 5.49 0.88
C MET A 543 19.47 6.57 1.35
N PRO A 544 18.80 6.39 2.50
CA PRO A 544 18.04 7.45 3.14
C PRO A 544 18.98 8.49 3.76
N THR A 545 18.55 9.75 3.75
CA THR A 545 19.18 10.85 4.48
C THR A 545 18.18 11.49 5.43
N MET A 546 18.66 11.97 6.56
CA MET A 546 17.85 12.64 7.57
C MET A 546 18.69 13.74 8.23
N LEU A 547 18.12 14.93 8.30
CA LEU A 547 18.75 16.08 8.91
C LEU A 547 17.72 16.86 9.71
N TYR A 548 18.06 17.24 10.94
CA TYR A 548 17.21 18.09 11.76
C TYR A 548 17.83 19.47 11.90
N GLU A 549 17.07 20.52 11.53
CA GLU A 549 17.47 21.90 11.65
C GLU A 549 16.69 22.62 12.76
N HIS A 550 17.42 23.21 13.69
CA HIS A 550 16.91 23.90 14.87
C HIS A 550 16.97 25.40 14.66
N ILE A 551 15.85 26.05 14.44
CA ILE A 551 15.80 27.45 13.97
C ILE A 551 15.11 28.33 15.02
N ASN A 552 15.79 29.39 15.46
CA ASN A 552 15.15 30.44 16.22
C ASN A 552 14.41 31.38 15.27
N LEU A 553 13.10 31.36 15.27
CA LEU A 553 12.26 32.17 14.37
C LEU A 553 12.32 33.70 14.63
N ARG A 554 12.85 34.10 15.78
CA ARG A 554 12.97 35.50 16.12
C ARG A 554 14.16 36.19 15.42
N ASN A 555 15.29 35.48 15.33
CA ASN A 555 16.55 36.04 14.79
C ASN A 555 17.16 35.22 13.65
N GLY A 556 16.55 34.08 13.28
CA GLY A 556 17.00 33.20 12.20
C GLY A 556 18.25 32.39 12.52
N LYS A 557 18.68 32.32 13.78
CA LYS A 557 19.84 31.52 14.17
C LYS A 557 19.51 30.02 14.05
N PHE A 558 20.42 29.28 13.42
CA PHE A 558 20.45 27.83 13.41
C PHE A 558 21.32 27.32 14.55
N TYR A 559 20.79 26.49 15.42
CA TYR A 559 21.50 25.94 16.56
C TYR A 559 22.20 24.64 16.24
N THR A 560 23.40 24.47 16.81
CA THR A 560 24.18 23.25 16.83
C THR A 560 24.03 22.54 18.20
N LEU A 561 24.48 21.29 18.29
CA LEU A 561 24.45 20.55 19.57
C LEU A 561 25.18 21.30 20.70
N SER A 562 26.31 21.93 20.39
CA SER A 562 27.12 22.68 21.35
C SER A 562 26.41 23.92 21.92
N ASP A 563 25.47 24.54 21.19
CA ASP A 563 24.71 25.70 21.68
C ASP A 563 23.79 25.38 22.88
N LEU A 564 23.47 24.06 23.08
CA LEU A 564 22.65 23.61 24.19
C LEU A 564 23.41 23.58 25.52
N PHE A 565 24.74 23.52 25.48
CA PHE A 565 25.57 23.23 26.64
C PHE A 565 26.36 24.44 27.13
N LYS A 566 26.74 24.40 28.42
CA LYS A 566 27.61 25.42 29.02
C LYS A 566 28.97 25.40 28.35
N PRO A 567 29.56 26.57 28.03
CA PRO A 567 30.90 26.63 27.48
C PRO A 567 31.93 25.88 28.34
N GLY A 568 32.76 25.04 27.71
CA GLY A 568 33.78 24.27 28.39
C GLY A 568 33.24 23.04 29.16
N SER A 569 31.94 22.73 29.10
CA SER A 569 31.38 21.52 29.69
C SER A 569 31.84 20.27 28.93
N ARG A 570 31.94 19.14 29.63
CA ARG A 570 32.33 17.85 29.06
C ARG A 570 31.11 17.09 28.50
N TYR A 571 30.23 17.79 27.78
CA TYR A 571 28.98 17.19 27.29
C TYR A 571 29.23 16.01 26.35
N VAL A 572 30.24 16.07 25.47
CA VAL A 572 30.55 14.97 24.52
C VAL A 572 30.85 13.67 25.28
N GLN A 573 31.70 13.74 26.32
CA GLN A 573 32.02 12.57 27.13
C GLN A 573 30.78 12.04 27.85
N LYS A 574 30.02 12.92 28.48
CA LYS A 574 28.80 12.53 29.26
C LYS A 574 27.76 11.89 28.35
N LEU A 575 27.48 12.47 27.18
CA LEU A 575 26.53 11.93 26.24
C LEU A 575 27.02 10.60 25.65
N SER A 576 28.34 10.49 25.34
CA SER A 576 28.95 9.24 24.91
C SER A 576 28.74 8.11 25.93
N ASP A 577 28.94 8.42 27.22
CA ASP A 577 28.77 7.44 28.30
C ASP A 577 27.29 7.00 28.44
N ILE A 578 26.33 7.91 28.25
CA ILE A 578 24.90 7.58 28.30
C ILE A 578 24.50 6.67 27.15
N VAL A 579 24.86 7.04 25.91
CA VAL A 579 24.56 6.23 24.71
C VAL A 579 25.24 4.84 24.82
N GLY A 580 26.49 4.77 25.24
CA GLY A 580 27.20 3.51 25.45
C GLY A 580 26.52 2.60 26.47
N LYS A 581 25.97 3.18 27.55
CA LYS A 581 25.18 2.41 28.54
C LYS A 581 23.85 1.92 27.98
N GLN A 582 23.16 2.72 27.17
CA GLN A 582 21.92 2.29 26.50
C GLN A 582 22.21 1.12 25.56
N ILE A 583 23.26 1.21 24.72
CA ILE A 583 23.66 0.12 23.83
C ILE A 583 23.98 -1.17 24.62
N ALA A 584 24.70 -1.06 25.75
CA ALA A 584 25.12 -2.22 26.52
C ALA A 584 24.00 -2.90 27.33
N ASN A 585 22.98 -2.14 27.77
CA ASN A 585 22.03 -2.63 28.75
C ASN A 585 20.58 -2.71 28.28
N ASP A 586 20.23 -2.06 27.16
CA ASP A 586 18.88 -2.07 26.63
C ASP A 586 18.77 -3.00 25.42
N PRO A 587 17.98 -4.09 25.53
CA PRO A 587 17.80 -5.07 24.45
C PRO A 587 17.29 -4.47 23.12
N GLN A 588 16.62 -3.32 23.17
CA GLN A 588 16.16 -2.66 21.93
C GLN A 588 17.31 -2.25 21.02
N TYR A 589 18.54 -2.08 21.53
CA TYR A 589 19.73 -1.72 20.77
C TYR A 589 20.64 -2.92 20.44
N SER A 590 20.17 -4.16 20.63
CA SER A 590 20.92 -5.39 20.33
C SER A 590 21.36 -5.50 18.86
N TYR A 591 20.80 -4.71 17.96
CA TYR A 591 21.16 -4.62 16.55
C TYR A 591 22.42 -3.75 16.29
N VAL A 592 22.92 -3.00 17.27
CA VAL A 592 24.17 -2.23 17.12
C VAL A 592 25.35 -3.20 16.98
N PHE A 593 26.18 -2.95 15.96
CA PHE A 593 27.34 -3.82 15.72
C PHE A 593 28.32 -3.80 16.91
N PRO A 594 28.83 -4.94 17.33
CA PRO A 594 29.87 -4.99 18.36
C PRO A 594 31.05 -4.07 17.99
N ASP A 595 31.55 -3.33 18.98
CA ASP A 595 32.74 -2.48 18.88
C ASP A 595 32.72 -1.35 17.83
N THR A 596 31.59 -1.05 17.21
CA THR A 596 31.48 0.07 16.24
C THR A 596 31.26 1.41 16.93
N TYR A 597 30.55 1.43 18.05
CA TYR A 597 30.32 2.67 18.79
C TYR A 597 31.60 3.12 19.51
N LYS A 598 32.09 4.32 19.15
CA LYS A 598 33.33 4.94 19.72
C LYS A 598 33.06 6.21 20.50
N GLY A 599 31.81 6.48 20.83
CA GLY A 599 31.34 7.74 21.39
C GLY A 599 30.70 8.64 20.34
N ILE A 600 30.21 9.79 20.77
CA ILE A 600 29.65 10.82 19.89
C ILE A 600 30.69 11.86 19.53
N THR A 601 30.45 12.61 18.46
CA THR A 601 31.25 13.80 18.08
C THR A 601 30.64 15.08 18.64
N ALA A 602 31.39 16.19 18.61
CA ALA A 602 30.87 17.49 19.06
C ALA A 602 29.74 18.04 18.19
N ASP A 603 29.71 17.62 16.94
CA ASP A 603 28.73 17.93 15.90
C ASP A 603 27.77 16.77 15.61
N GLN A 604 27.63 15.82 16.57
CA GLN A 604 26.73 14.67 16.44
C GLN A 604 25.35 15.12 15.98
N PRO A 605 24.77 14.46 14.95
CA PRO A 605 23.38 14.67 14.55
C PRO A 605 22.39 14.49 15.71
N PHE A 606 21.48 15.45 15.85
CA PHE A 606 20.54 15.46 16.98
C PHE A 606 19.22 16.13 16.64
N TYR A 607 18.25 15.93 17.51
CA TYR A 607 17.08 16.78 17.59
C TYR A 607 16.59 16.89 19.04
N VAL A 608 15.69 17.83 19.28
CA VAL A 608 15.12 18.10 20.61
C VAL A 608 13.59 18.11 20.57
N ASP A 609 12.99 17.74 21.70
CA ASP A 609 11.60 18.01 22.00
C ASP A 609 11.47 18.72 23.38
N GLY A 610 10.26 18.77 23.94
CA GLY A 610 10.01 19.40 25.24
C GLY A 610 10.60 18.66 26.46
N GLU A 611 11.08 17.41 26.29
CA GLU A 611 11.46 16.51 27.38
C GLU A 611 12.87 15.96 27.29
N ALA A 612 13.41 15.83 26.07
CA ALA A 612 14.65 15.13 25.84
C ALA A 612 15.45 15.67 24.65
N LEU A 613 16.75 15.38 24.69
CA LEU A 613 17.67 15.41 23.58
C LEU A 613 17.70 14.02 22.93
N TYR A 614 17.69 13.97 21.60
CA TYR A 614 17.83 12.75 20.83
C TYR A 614 19.07 12.84 19.96
N LEU A 615 19.96 11.86 20.07
CA LEU A 615 21.14 11.69 19.23
C LEU A 615 20.90 10.57 18.23
N TYR A 616 21.27 10.75 16.99
CA TYR A 616 21.09 9.70 15.98
C TYR A 616 22.35 9.49 15.14
N PHE A 617 22.40 8.33 14.50
CA PHE A 617 23.48 7.87 13.65
C PHE A 617 22.96 7.53 12.26
N ALA A 618 23.80 7.70 11.24
CA ALA A 618 23.43 7.33 9.87
C ALA A 618 23.35 5.80 9.71
N PRO A 619 22.60 5.31 8.71
CA PRO A 619 22.63 3.91 8.33
C PRO A 619 24.06 3.44 8.06
N TYR A 620 24.41 2.23 8.50
CA TYR A 620 25.74 1.64 8.45
C TYR A 620 26.82 2.27 9.36
N GLU A 621 26.55 3.36 10.05
CA GLU A 621 27.56 3.98 10.93
C GLU A 621 27.86 3.10 12.15
N ILE A 622 26.82 2.66 12.86
CA ILE A 622 26.96 1.77 14.03
C ILE A 622 26.07 0.52 13.97
N ALA A 623 25.23 0.39 12.95
CA ALA A 623 24.19 -0.64 12.85
C ALA A 623 23.93 -1.01 11.38
N PRO A 624 23.31 -2.17 11.09
CA PRO A 624 22.96 -2.54 9.72
C PRO A 624 21.91 -1.59 9.11
N TYR A 625 21.86 -1.54 7.78
CA TYR A 625 20.92 -0.71 7.02
C TYR A 625 19.46 -0.85 7.51
N ALA A 626 19.04 -2.05 7.85
CA ALA A 626 17.68 -2.34 8.31
C ALA A 626 17.31 -1.64 9.63
N ALA A 627 18.30 -1.20 10.42
CA ALA A 627 18.08 -0.42 11.63
C ALA A 627 17.73 1.07 11.35
N GLY A 628 17.84 1.51 10.09
CA GLY A 628 17.60 2.90 9.71
C GLY A 628 18.55 3.86 10.40
N PHE A 629 18.01 4.82 11.15
CA PHE A 629 18.77 5.80 11.94
C PHE A 629 18.71 5.44 13.43
N PRO A 630 19.69 4.71 13.98
CA PRO A 630 19.74 4.40 15.41
C PRO A 630 19.65 5.69 16.24
N THR A 631 18.62 5.79 17.08
CA THR A 631 18.31 7.01 17.83
C THR A 631 18.27 6.75 19.32
N PHE A 632 18.92 7.61 20.10
CA PHE A 632 19.10 7.49 21.53
C PHE A 632 18.45 8.66 22.24
N ARG A 633 17.43 8.39 23.06
CA ARG A 633 16.72 9.38 23.86
C ARG A 633 17.49 9.68 25.14
N ILE A 634 17.77 10.94 25.43
CA ILE A 634 18.46 11.40 26.64
C ILE A 634 17.56 12.42 27.34
N PRO A 635 16.85 12.05 28.42
CA PRO A 635 16.03 12.98 29.17
C PRO A 635 16.85 14.16 29.70
N TYR A 636 16.32 15.39 29.64
CA TYR A 636 17.03 16.55 30.13
C TYR A 636 17.43 16.44 31.60
N ALA A 637 16.64 15.73 32.41
CA ALA A 637 16.94 15.50 33.84
C ALA A 637 18.34 14.86 34.05
N GLU A 638 18.81 14.00 33.12
CA GLU A 638 20.11 13.32 33.21
C GLU A 638 21.30 14.22 32.89
N ILE A 639 21.06 15.33 32.18
CA ILE A 639 22.10 16.23 31.64
C ILE A 639 21.91 17.69 32.05
N MET A 640 20.93 17.99 32.91
CA MET A 640 20.56 19.35 33.30
C MET A 640 21.75 20.15 33.84
N GLY A 641 22.67 19.52 34.59
CA GLY A 641 23.87 20.16 35.10
C GLY A 641 24.82 20.71 34.03
N LEU A 642 24.75 20.19 32.80
CA LEU A 642 25.58 20.58 31.65
C LEU A 642 24.87 21.59 30.76
N ILE A 643 23.53 21.66 30.79
CA ILE A 643 22.72 22.53 29.94
C ILE A 643 22.95 23.99 30.31
N SER A 644 23.10 24.84 29.31
CA SER A 644 23.13 26.31 29.44
C SER A 644 21.68 26.81 29.53
N THR A 645 21.10 26.77 30.74
CA THR A 645 19.70 27.16 30.97
C THR A 645 19.42 28.64 30.66
N GLU A 646 20.41 29.49 30.80
CA GLU A 646 20.35 30.91 30.43
C GLU A 646 20.74 31.13 28.97
N GLY A 647 21.16 30.10 28.27
CA GLY A 647 21.56 30.16 26.87
C GLY A 647 20.37 30.34 25.92
N GLU A 648 20.61 31.01 24.82
CA GLU A 648 19.59 31.40 23.86
C GLU A 648 18.86 30.18 23.28
N PHE A 649 19.57 29.05 23.05
CA PHE A 649 18.94 27.82 22.55
C PHE A 649 17.91 27.28 23.56
N TRP A 650 18.31 27.08 24.81
CA TRP A 650 17.39 26.57 25.85
C TRP A 650 16.19 27.50 26.04
N GLN A 651 16.42 28.81 26.14
CA GLN A 651 15.38 29.83 26.32
C GLN A 651 14.41 29.92 25.13
N SER A 652 14.84 29.46 23.93
CA SER A 652 14.00 29.52 22.73
C SER A 652 12.80 28.56 22.80
N PHE A 653 12.81 27.57 23.72
CA PHE A 653 11.72 26.59 23.83
C PHE A 653 11.31 26.25 25.30
N HIS A 654 12.09 26.70 26.31
CA HIS A 654 11.76 26.62 27.75
C HIS A 654 11.52 28.03 28.33
#